data_00e1d2876ad7b134b5151f63c8de1d73
#
_entry.id   00e1d2876ad7b134b5151f63c8de1d73
#
_cell.length_a   1.000
_cell.length_b   1.000
_cell.length_c   1.000
_cell.angle_alpha   90.00
_cell.angle_beta   90.00
_cell.angle_gamma   90.00
#
_symmetry.space_group_name_H-M   'P 1'
#
loop_
_entity.id
_entity.type
_entity.pdbx_description
1 polymer ?
#
loop_
_entity_poly.entity_id
_entity_poly.type
_entity_poly.pdbx_seq_one_letter_code
_entity_poly.pdbx_strand_id
1 'polypeptide(L)'
;MNFKKFSLKAISVILALAMLVACVPMLASADEASIRLGVFSDVHYYADSLKGDRGEAWQQFLFERQKEYDVNNSLLDNALDGVLHNAVKNGQDYLLIPGDLTKDGELEAHKALAARLERFQAETGIPVFVTNGNHDVNNSNACTFENGVKEPADKTSPEQFREIYKNLGFDKADSFFTPKPGNKGGMLSYAANLGDAYRLIVIDSCIYSKDNGSSGDEHLTDGRIGDDLLAWIVDEAAKAKADGREIIAMQHHNLIPHMDIEDATFFAFVVDDWQRIADTYADAGIHHVFTGHLHSTDVVDHISDNGEVVYDILTPTLTGYPNTFRTVDFSTDGKNTTMKMATHDIDEYQPVISDYGEVYEKPFKFTYSFERTFGEGGVEGLIMNMIGPMIKNLFADIQAEGGLIKYLASKNIDIEKIIVDALGTNGLAIGKADILTVSGNVMSFINDLGAQVDEVYINQPDLTLKKAQALIEQLLNFEVSKYPNTYNAQLLGDNYKYEGGCTLGQFATTVLLTYYAGDEDISGLPFVKDTLEGFDSGVTAEKFFNLLRKVVVNDLVEDELLANLDFNPGALFPKNTLFYVFGRLLQSITETLLGGDNSFANLIDSILSLPVVPDGYGSIDEIIDTLVVDEYLTFSQFESWGGTIAWMVGSLVSDDKPEEKSDNDVVFTYTGPVKVEATKEDFRLPSNVVMNLGEDSATEVTVTWLTKYSLTASD
;
A
#
# COMPACT_ATOMS: atom_id res chain seq x y z
N MET A 1 -23.68 -22.72 -88.13
CA MET A 1 -23.91 -22.94 -86.70
C MET A 1 -23.50 -21.69 -85.93
N ASN A 2 -24.46 -21.11 -85.18
CA ASN A 2 -24.52 -19.72 -84.77
C ASN A 2 -23.53 -19.33 -83.61
N PHE A 3 -22.38 -18.83 -83.93
CA PHE A 3 -21.43 -18.27 -82.96
C PHE A 3 -21.97 -17.01 -82.25
N LYS A 4 -22.92 -16.30 -82.84
CA LYS A 4 -23.49 -15.06 -82.18
C LYS A 4 -24.43 -15.33 -81.00
N LYS A 5 -25.09 -16.53 -80.91
CA LYS A 5 -25.96 -16.87 -79.77
C LYS A 5 -25.19 -17.39 -78.56
N PHE A 6 -23.97 -17.84 -78.75
CA PHE A 6 -23.12 -18.32 -77.63
C PHE A 6 -22.46 -17.16 -76.91
N SER A 7 -22.04 -16.11 -77.64
CA SER A 7 -21.43 -14.95 -77.04
C SER A 7 -22.35 -14.11 -76.15
N LEU A 8 -23.65 -13.97 -76.54
CA LEU A 8 -24.57 -13.19 -75.71
C LEU A 8 -24.99 -13.91 -74.42
N LYS A 9 -25.09 -15.25 -74.45
CA LYS A 9 -25.35 -16.01 -73.21
C LYS A 9 -24.14 -16.02 -72.26
N ALA A 10 -22.91 -16.07 -72.80
CA ALA A 10 -21.69 -15.97 -72.01
C ALA A 10 -21.49 -14.57 -71.41
N ILE A 11 -21.84 -13.54 -72.21
CA ILE A 11 -21.82 -12.15 -71.71
C ILE A 11 -22.87 -11.91 -70.66
N SER A 12 -24.08 -12.46 -70.82
CA SER A 12 -25.15 -12.35 -69.81
C SER A 12 -24.86 -13.10 -68.54
N VAL A 13 -24.16 -14.24 -68.58
CA VAL A 13 -23.70 -14.98 -67.42
C VAL A 13 -22.54 -14.25 -66.70
N ILE A 14 -21.63 -13.68 -67.46
CA ILE A 14 -20.53 -12.87 -66.89
C ILE A 14 -21.06 -11.57 -66.29
N LEU A 15 -22.03 -10.92 -66.90
CA LEU A 15 -22.72 -9.76 -66.32
C LEU A 15 -23.53 -10.11 -65.10
N ALA A 16 -24.23 -11.25 -65.10
CA ALA A 16 -24.98 -11.74 -63.92
C ALA A 16 -24.03 -12.14 -62.80
N LEU A 17 -22.86 -12.75 -63.07
CA LEU A 17 -21.82 -13.02 -62.09
C LEU A 17 -21.15 -11.75 -61.61
N ALA A 18 -20.89 -10.77 -62.47
CA ALA A 18 -20.37 -9.46 -62.08
C ALA A 18 -21.38 -8.67 -61.21
N MET A 19 -22.70 -8.76 -61.51
CA MET A 19 -23.74 -8.19 -60.66
C MET A 19 -23.94 -8.96 -59.35
N LEU A 20 -23.75 -10.27 -59.34
CA LEU A 20 -23.74 -11.07 -58.11
C LEU A 20 -22.52 -10.75 -57.24
N VAL A 21 -21.36 -10.52 -57.84
CA VAL A 21 -20.13 -10.07 -57.11
C VAL A 21 -20.28 -8.61 -56.67
N ALA A 22 -20.99 -7.75 -57.43
CA ALA A 22 -21.30 -6.38 -57.03
C ALA A 22 -22.48 -6.27 -56.03
N CYS A 23 -23.29 -7.35 -55.87
CA CYS A 23 -24.36 -7.46 -54.88
C CYS A 23 -23.99 -8.37 -53.68
N VAL A 24 -22.78 -8.92 -53.60
CA VAL A 24 -22.20 -9.31 -52.33
C VAL A 24 -22.01 -7.99 -51.60
N PRO A 25 -22.79 -7.70 -50.54
CA PRO A 25 -22.35 -6.64 -49.68
C PRO A 25 -20.91 -7.06 -49.36
N MET A 26 -19.93 -6.21 -49.64
CA MET A 26 -18.74 -6.23 -48.88
C MET A 26 -19.30 -6.17 -47.46
N LEU A 27 -19.28 -7.30 -46.77
CA LEU A 27 -19.11 -7.29 -45.36
C LEU A 27 -17.80 -6.48 -45.23
N ALA A 28 -17.93 -5.17 -45.11
CA ALA A 28 -16.88 -4.39 -44.52
C ALA A 28 -16.62 -5.15 -43.20
N SER A 29 -15.53 -5.87 -43.11
CA SER A 29 -14.94 -6.10 -41.81
C SER A 29 -14.95 -4.71 -41.23
N ALA A 30 -15.71 -4.49 -40.16
CA ALA A 30 -15.51 -3.30 -39.34
C ALA A 30 -13.99 -3.26 -39.17
N ASP A 31 -13.34 -2.21 -39.69
CA ASP A 31 -11.91 -2.04 -39.49
C ASP A 31 -11.73 -2.09 -37.98
N GLU A 32 -10.94 -3.05 -37.50
CA GLU A 32 -10.67 -3.22 -36.10
C GLU A 32 -10.04 -1.91 -35.61
N ALA A 33 -10.76 -1.20 -34.77
CA ALA A 33 -10.25 0.04 -34.21
C ALA A 33 -9.29 -0.30 -33.07
N SER A 34 -8.06 0.14 -33.17
CA SER A 34 -7.04 -0.12 -32.15
C SER A 34 -6.41 1.17 -31.66
N ILE A 35 -6.02 1.18 -30.38
CA ILE A 35 -5.19 2.21 -29.76
C ILE A 35 -4.09 1.57 -28.92
N ARG A 36 -2.98 2.26 -28.78
CA ARG A 36 -1.83 1.88 -27.96
C ARG A 36 -1.61 2.92 -26.88
N LEU A 37 -1.64 2.48 -25.63
CA LEU A 37 -1.43 3.32 -24.48
C LEU A 37 -0.08 3.01 -23.82
N GLY A 38 0.61 4.04 -23.36
CA GLY A 38 1.65 3.91 -22.35
C GLY A 38 1.07 4.35 -21.01
N VAL A 39 1.28 3.55 -19.96
CA VAL A 39 0.79 3.86 -18.61
C VAL A 39 1.95 3.82 -17.63
N PHE A 40 2.11 4.86 -16.86
CA PHE A 40 3.03 4.95 -15.73
C PHE A 40 2.44 5.85 -14.66
N SER A 41 2.75 5.63 -13.40
CA SER A 41 2.10 6.28 -12.27
C SER A 41 3.11 6.72 -11.21
N ASP A 42 2.64 7.48 -10.23
CA ASP A 42 3.35 7.78 -8.99
C ASP A 42 4.76 8.30 -9.26
N VAL A 43 4.82 9.36 -10.07
CA VAL A 43 6.08 9.99 -10.50
C VAL A 43 6.78 10.65 -9.33
N HIS A 44 6.02 11.21 -8.38
CA HIS A 44 6.53 11.92 -7.20
C HIS A 44 7.64 12.92 -7.52
N TYR A 45 7.45 13.68 -8.60
CA TYR A 45 8.44 14.63 -9.08
C TYR A 45 8.72 15.72 -8.06
N TYR A 46 9.99 16.01 -7.81
CA TYR A 46 10.42 17.09 -6.93
C TYR A 46 11.37 18.02 -7.67
N ALA A 47 10.97 19.27 -7.87
CA ALA A 47 11.73 20.22 -8.68
C ALA A 47 13.10 20.54 -8.08
N ASP A 48 14.12 20.61 -8.94
CA ASP A 48 15.50 20.86 -8.51
C ASP A 48 15.67 22.23 -7.83
N SER A 49 14.86 23.23 -8.21
CA SER A 49 14.82 24.55 -7.57
C SER A 49 14.48 24.50 -6.09
N LEU A 50 13.71 23.50 -5.65
CA LEU A 50 13.28 23.34 -4.26
C LEU A 50 14.34 22.73 -3.34
N LYS A 51 15.41 22.12 -3.90
CA LYS A 51 16.45 21.39 -3.15
C LYS A 51 17.50 22.30 -2.52
N GLY A 52 17.50 23.57 -2.87
CA GLY A 52 18.49 24.54 -2.39
C GLY A 52 19.92 24.14 -2.76
N ASP A 53 20.82 24.30 -1.80
CA ASP A 53 22.24 23.91 -1.96
C ASP A 53 22.50 22.41 -1.74
N ARG A 54 21.44 21.62 -1.51
CA ARG A 54 21.50 20.19 -1.18
C ARG A 54 22.33 19.90 0.09
N GLY A 55 22.31 20.83 1.03
CA GLY A 55 23.06 20.76 2.30
C GLY A 55 22.50 19.73 3.28
N GLU A 56 22.88 19.88 4.56
CA GLU A 56 22.58 18.90 5.61
C GLU A 56 21.07 18.63 5.77
N ALA A 57 20.22 19.67 5.73
CA ALA A 57 18.78 19.51 5.88
C ALA A 57 18.15 18.69 4.72
N TRP A 58 18.65 18.90 3.49
CA TRP A 58 18.25 18.09 2.34
C TRP A 58 18.70 16.63 2.48
N GLN A 59 19.96 16.39 2.90
CA GLN A 59 20.49 15.03 3.09
C GLN A 59 19.72 14.30 4.20
N GLN A 60 19.36 15.01 5.27
CA GLN A 60 18.56 14.46 6.37
C GLN A 60 17.15 14.06 5.88
N PHE A 61 16.52 14.91 5.07
CA PHE A 61 15.22 14.64 4.49
C PHE A 61 15.24 13.42 3.56
N LEU A 62 16.26 13.28 2.72
CA LEU A 62 16.47 12.09 1.90
C LEU A 62 16.61 10.82 2.74
N PHE A 63 17.34 10.91 3.84
CA PHE A 63 17.54 9.79 4.74
C PHE A 63 16.24 9.39 5.45
N GLU A 64 15.49 10.36 5.95
CA GLU A 64 14.32 10.10 6.81
C GLU A 64 13.10 9.61 6.06
N ARG A 65 12.84 10.14 4.86
CA ARG A 65 11.53 9.94 4.22
C ARG A 65 11.55 9.64 2.72
N GLN A 66 12.68 9.81 2.05
CA GLN A 66 12.67 9.89 0.59
C GLN A 66 13.53 8.83 -0.10
N LYS A 67 13.83 7.76 0.57
CA LYS A 67 14.48 6.61 -0.07
C LYS A 67 13.56 5.93 -1.09
N GLU A 68 12.25 5.98 -0.83
CA GLU A 68 11.20 5.44 -1.70
C GLU A 68 11.02 6.29 -2.97
N TYR A 69 11.30 7.60 -2.87
CA TYR A 69 11.14 8.53 -3.97
C TYR A 69 12.51 9.01 -4.44
N ASP A 70 12.78 8.93 -5.73
CA ASP A 70 14.05 9.46 -6.22
C ASP A 70 14.02 10.97 -6.38
N VAL A 71 14.07 11.64 -5.25
CA VAL A 71 14.17 13.10 -5.22
C VAL A 71 15.55 13.64 -5.63
N ASN A 72 16.50 12.80 -5.99
CA ASN A 72 17.75 13.21 -6.63
C ASN A 72 17.58 13.61 -8.09
N ASN A 73 16.46 13.40 -8.67
CA ASN A 73 16.11 13.63 -10.07
C ASN A 73 16.92 12.83 -11.09
N SER A 74 18.18 12.51 -10.86
CA SER A 74 18.97 11.77 -11.85
C SER A 74 18.34 10.43 -12.22
N LEU A 75 17.85 9.67 -11.21
CA LEU A 75 17.13 8.43 -11.43
C LEU A 75 15.72 8.67 -11.98
N LEU A 76 14.99 9.60 -11.39
CA LEU A 76 13.65 9.96 -11.84
C LEU A 76 13.67 10.51 -13.27
N ASP A 77 14.61 11.39 -13.58
CA ASP A 77 14.77 11.93 -14.94
C ASP A 77 15.10 10.83 -15.95
N ASN A 78 15.98 9.89 -15.61
CA ASN A 78 16.29 8.75 -16.46
C ASN A 78 15.10 7.80 -16.63
N ALA A 79 14.36 7.52 -15.56
CA ALA A 79 13.16 6.68 -15.61
C ALA A 79 12.07 7.33 -16.48
N LEU A 80 11.79 8.60 -16.26
CA LEU A 80 10.81 9.34 -17.05
C LEU A 80 11.23 9.45 -18.54
N ASP A 81 12.50 9.76 -18.81
CA ASP A 81 13.02 9.77 -20.18
C ASP A 81 12.94 8.38 -20.83
N GLY A 82 13.21 7.31 -20.08
CA GLY A 82 13.07 5.93 -20.54
C GLY A 82 11.63 5.62 -20.97
N VAL A 83 10.64 5.96 -20.16
CA VAL A 83 9.22 5.78 -20.50
C VAL A 83 8.81 6.62 -21.70
N LEU A 84 9.18 7.91 -21.72
CA LEU A 84 8.86 8.80 -22.83
C LEU A 84 9.51 8.35 -24.14
N HIS A 85 10.75 7.86 -24.09
CA HIS A 85 11.44 7.27 -25.24
C HIS A 85 10.76 6.00 -25.75
N ASN A 86 10.31 5.15 -24.82
CA ASN A 86 9.54 3.95 -25.17
C ASN A 86 8.26 4.30 -25.89
N ALA A 87 7.55 5.30 -25.45
CA ALA A 87 6.30 5.74 -26.06
C ALA A 87 6.51 6.09 -27.56
N VAL A 88 7.60 6.76 -27.88
CA VAL A 88 7.96 7.07 -29.28
C VAL A 88 8.37 5.82 -30.04
N LYS A 89 9.26 4.99 -29.44
CA LYS A 89 9.82 3.79 -30.07
C LYS A 89 8.75 2.77 -30.43
N ASN A 90 7.79 2.57 -29.54
CA ASN A 90 6.72 1.58 -29.69
C ASN A 90 5.49 2.15 -30.40
N GLY A 91 5.49 3.44 -30.75
CA GLY A 91 4.37 4.08 -31.45
C GLY A 91 3.11 4.11 -30.60
N GLN A 92 3.25 4.52 -29.34
CA GLN A 92 2.10 4.76 -28.45
C GLN A 92 1.26 5.91 -29.02
N ASP A 93 -0.06 5.77 -28.95
CA ASP A 93 -0.98 6.81 -29.40
C ASP A 93 -1.26 7.83 -28.30
N TYR A 94 -1.22 7.38 -27.02
CA TYR A 94 -1.51 8.19 -25.83
C TYR A 94 -0.69 7.74 -24.64
N LEU A 95 -0.46 8.67 -23.69
CA LEU A 95 0.08 8.36 -22.36
C LEU A 95 -0.94 8.67 -21.28
N LEU A 96 -1.06 7.78 -20.30
CA LEU A 96 -1.91 7.91 -19.12
C LEU A 96 -1.04 7.94 -17.87
N ILE A 97 -1.33 8.88 -16.94
CA ILE A 97 -0.62 8.99 -15.66
C ILE A 97 -1.65 9.03 -14.53
N PRO A 98 -1.88 7.91 -13.83
CA PRO A 98 -2.89 7.77 -12.79
C PRO A 98 -2.57 8.47 -11.45
N GLY A 99 -1.99 9.66 -11.45
CA GLY A 99 -1.82 10.48 -10.26
C GLY A 99 -0.46 10.44 -9.59
N ASP A 100 -0.36 11.06 -8.44
CA ASP A 100 0.85 11.31 -7.66
C ASP A 100 2.01 11.81 -8.52
N LEU A 101 1.69 12.90 -9.23
CA LEU A 101 2.58 13.54 -10.19
C LEU A 101 3.78 14.18 -9.51
N THR A 102 3.54 14.76 -8.32
CA THR A 102 4.56 15.45 -7.52
C THR A 102 4.69 14.83 -6.14
N LYS A 103 5.81 15.15 -5.49
CA LYS A 103 6.10 14.54 -4.19
C LYS A 103 5.06 14.88 -3.12
N ASP A 104 4.75 16.16 -2.93
CA ASP A 104 3.76 16.60 -1.95
C ASP A 104 3.00 17.84 -2.43
N GLY A 105 2.71 17.94 -3.72
CA GLY A 105 1.90 19.02 -4.28
C GLY A 105 2.61 20.37 -4.36
N GLU A 106 3.95 20.38 -4.35
CA GLU A 106 4.72 21.61 -4.51
C GLU A 106 4.41 22.28 -5.84
N LEU A 107 3.99 23.54 -5.79
CA LEU A 107 3.57 24.31 -6.97
C LEU A 107 4.67 24.37 -8.06
N GLU A 108 5.93 24.52 -7.65
CA GLU A 108 7.07 24.53 -8.59
C GLU A 108 7.37 23.16 -9.19
N ALA A 109 7.17 22.08 -8.43
CA ALA A 109 7.32 20.71 -8.94
C ALA A 109 6.26 20.42 -10.01
N HIS A 110 5.00 20.78 -9.78
CA HIS A 110 3.94 20.64 -10.78
C HIS A 110 4.24 21.43 -12.06
N LYS A 111 4.70 22.68 -11.96
CA LYS A 111 5.06 23.48 -13.13
C LYS A 111 6.21 22.87 -13.92
N ALA A 112 7.24 22.35 -13.22
CA ALA A 112 8.40 21.76 -13.87
C ALA A 112 8.04 20.45 -14.60
N LEU A 113 7.26 19.58 -13.96
CA LEU A 113 6.80 18.34 -14.58
C LEU A 113 5.87 18.61 -15.78
N ALA A 114 4.89 19.50 -15.59
CA ALA A 114 3.98 19.87 -16.67
C ALA A 114 4.73 20.40 -17.90
N ALA A 115 5.69 21.31 -17.70
CA ALA A 115 6.51 21.82 -18.79
C ALA A 115 7.29 20.74 -19.54
N ARG A 116 7.78 19.70 -18.83
CA ARG A 116 8.47 18.56 -19.43
C ARG A 116 7.53 17.70 -20.27
N LEU A 117 6.35 17.37 -19.76
CA LEU A 117 5.34 16.59 -20.46
C LEU A 117 4.74 17.35 -21.66
N GLU A 118 4.52 18.65 -21.53
CA GLU A 118 4.07 19.52 -22.64
C GLU A 118 5.12 19.58 -23.76
N ARG A 119 6.41 19.69 -23.40
CA ARG A 119 7.50 19.63 -24.39
C ARG A 119 7.49 18.30 -25.13
N PHE A 120 7.38 17.18 -24.41
CA PHE A 120 7.26 15.86 -25.02
C PHE A 120 6.08 15.78 -25.99
N GLN A 121 4.89 16.20 -25.55
CA GLN A 121 3.69 16.22 -26.40
C GLN A 121 3.87 17.09 -27.66
N ALA A 122 4.50 18.26 -27.51
CA ALA A 122 4.74 19.16 -28.62
C ALA A 122 5.74 18.61 -29.65
N GLU A 123 6.77 17.89 -29.21
CA GLU A 123 7.83 17.31 -30.05
C GLU A 123 7.39 16.02 -30.74
N THR A 124 6.56 15.21 -30.08
CA THR A 124 6.18 13.87 -30.58
C THR A 124 4.78 13.80 -31.17
N GLY A 125 3.89 14.70 -30.75
CA GLY A 125 2.47 14.64 -31.10
C GLY A 125 1.68 13.61 -30.31
N ILE A 126 2.28 12.92 -29.32
CA ILE A 126 1.62 11.93 -28.45
C ILE A 126 0.94 12.68 -27.30
N PRO A 127 -0.41 12.68 -27.19
CA PRO A 127 -1.11 13.34 -26.11
C PRO A 127 -0.89 12.62 -24.77
N VAL A 128 -0.79 13.42 -23.70
CA VAL A 128 -0.67 12.95 -22.33
C VAL A 128 -1.93 13.31 -21.57
N PHE A 129 -2.46 12.36 -20.78
CA PHE A 129 -3.60 12.53 -19.91
C PHE A 129 -3.18 12.26 -18.46
N VAL A 130 -3.50 13.18 -17.57
CA VAL A 130 -3.14 13.10 -16.15
C VAL A 130 -4.39 13.15 -15.27
N THR A 131 -4.34 12.49 -14.11
CA THR A 131 -5.22 12.77 -12.98
C THR A 131 -4.37 13.24 -11.79
N ASN A 132 -5.01 13.74 -10.74
CA ASN A 132 -4.34 14.02 -9.47
C ASN A 132 -4.32 12.76 -8.60
N GLY A 133 -3.24 12.61 -7.82
CA GLY A 133 -3.19 11.70 -6.69
C GLY A 133 -3.35 12.44 -5.36
N ASN A 134 -3.32 11.70 -4.25
CA ASN A 134 -3.48 12.27 -2.90
C ASN A 134 -2.31 13.19 -2.51
N HIS A 135 -1.13 13.01 -3.10
CA HIS A 135 0.01 13.90 -2.89
C HIS A 135 -0.14 15.26 -3.58
N ASP A 136 -0.92 15.38 -4.65
CA ASP A 136 -0.83 16.49 -5.61
C ASP A 136 -1.55 17.79 -5.19
N VAL A 137 -2.60 17.71 -4.37
CA VAL A 137 -3.53 18.83 -4.14
C VAL A 137 -3.71 19.12 -2.67
N ASN A 138 -3.63 20.40 -2.30
CA ASN A 138 -3.81 20.89 -0.93
C ASN A 138 -2.92 20.21 0.12
N ASN A 139 -1.79 19.66 -0.28
CA ASN A 139 -0.92 18.90 0.59
C ASN A 139 -0.09 19.83 1.49
N SER A 140 -0.28 19.71 2.81
CA SER A 140 0.44 20.51 3.80
C SER A 140 1.89 20.06 4.02
N ASN A 141 2.31 18.93 3.46
CA ASN A 141 3.69 18.44 3.52
C ASN A 141 4.60 19.11 2.48
N ALA A 142 4.05 19.88 1.54
CA ALA A 142 4.80 20.62 0.53
C ALA A 142 5.94 21.43 1.18
N CYS A 143 7.17 21.19 0.75
CA CYS A 143 8.35 21.78 1.39
C CYS A 143 9.42 22.20 0.40
N THR A 144 10.34 23.05 0.87
CA THR A 144 11.51 23.55 0.12
C THR A 144 12.74 23.60 1.02
N PHE A 145 13.91 23.58 0.41
CA PHE A 145 15.22 23.70 1.06
C PHE A 145 16.03 24.88 0.52
N GLU A 146 15.38 25.82 -0.18
CA GLU A 146 16.05 26.95 -0.82
C GLU A 146 16.95 27.76 0.14
N ASN A 147 16.57 27.85 1.41
CA ASN A 147 17.34 28.56 2.44
C ASN A 147 18.26 27.64 3.26
N GLY A 148 18.51 26.42 2.83
CA GLY A 148 19.36 25.44 3.52
C GLY A 148 18.72 24.77 4.73
N VAL A 149 17.44 25.00 4.98
CA VAL A 149 16.60 24.37 5.99
C VAL A 149 15.27 23.92 5.39
N LYS A 150 14.60 22.94 6.00
CA LYS A 150 13.27 22.54 5.55
C LYS A 150 12.24 23.61 5.92
N GLU A 151 11.59 24.18 4.93
CA GLU A 151 10.52 25.17 5.08
C GLU A 151 9.28 24.76 4.28
N PRO A 152 8.07 25.21 4.66
CA PRO A 152 6.88 25.02 3.83
C PRO A 152 7.06 25.64 2.44
N ALA A 153 6.66 24.93 1.39
CA ALA A 153 6.54 25.48 0.04
C ALA A 153 5.09 25.86 -0.31
N ASP A 154 4.94 26.61 -1.39
CA ASP A 154 3.62 26.85 -1.96
C ASP A 154 3.01 25.54 -2.44
N LYS A 155 1.87 25.17 -1.88
CA LYS A 155 1.10 23.99 -2.28
C LYS A 155 0.11 24.31 -3.40
N THR A 156 -0.23 23.32 -4.19
CA THR A 156 -1.10 23.46 -5.36
C THR A 156 -2.57 23.30 -4.97
N SER A 157 -3.42 24.27 -5.34
CA SER A 157 -4.87 24.12 -5.22
C SER A 157 -5.45 23.33 -6.40
N PRO A 158 -6.70 22.80 -6.28
CA PRO A 158 -7.35 22.13 -7.41
C PRO A 158 -7.45 23.01 -8.67
N GLU A 159 -7.73 24.30 -8.50
CA GLU A 159 -7.83 25.24 -9.60
C GLU A 159 -6.46 25.48 -10.27
N GLN A 160 -5.38 25.55 -9.48
CA GLN A 160 -4.01 25.66 -9.98
C GLN A 160 -3.59 24.39 -10.71
N PHE A 161 -3.90 23.21 -10.17
CA PHE A 161 -3.65 21.92 -10.83
C PHE A 161 -4.27 21.91 -12.23
N ARG A 162 -5.55 22.21 -12.34
CA ARG A 162 -6.26 22.25 -13.63
C ARG A 162 -5.65 23.24 -14.62
N GLU A 163 -5.17 24.40 -14.15
CA GLU A 163 -4.54 25.40 -15.04
C GLU A 163 -3.13 24.96 -15.47
N ILE A 164 -2.33 24.35 -14.56
CA ILE A 164 -0.98 23.87 -14.85
C ILE A 164 -1.04 22.73 -15.88
N TYR A 165 -1.92 21.77 -15.69
CA TYR A 165 -2.05 20.60 -16.58
C TYR A 165 -3.06 20.77 -17.70
N LYS A 166 -3.46 21.99 -17.97
CA LYS A 166 -4.50 22.33 -18.95
C LYS A 166 -4.28 21.67 -20.31
N ASN A 167 -3.06 21.61 -20.81
CA ASN A 167 -2.72 21.05 -22.11
C ASN A 167 -2.43 19.52 -22.04
N LEU A 168 -2.58 18.89 -20.86
CA LEU A 168 -2.26 17.51 -20.60
C LEU A 168 -3.54 16.73 -20.22
N GLY A 169 -4.51 16.75 -21.13
CA GLY A 169 -5.79 16.05 -21.02
C GLY A 169 -6.99 17.00 -20.90
N PHE A 170 -6.94 18.05 -20.08
CA PHE A 170 -8.08 18.93 -19.86
C PHE A 170 -8.49 19.69 -21.13
N ASP A 171 -7.57 20.03 -22.02
CA ASP A 171 -7.85 20.68 -23.33
C ASP A 171 -8.50 19.72 -24.36
N LYS A 172 -8.38 18.42 -24.14
CA LYS A 172 -8.98 17.37 -24.97
C LYS A 172 -10.37 16.95 -24.48
N ALA A 173 -10.68 17.33 -23.22
CA ALA A 173 -11.92 16.95 -22.58
C ALA A 173 -13.13 17.67 -23.22
N ASP A 174 -14.18 16.93 -23.43
CA ASP A 174 -15.48 17.43 -23.90
C ASP A 174 -16.56 17.40 -22.80
N SER A 175 -16.24 16.79 -21.66
CA SER A 175 -17.10 16.73 -20.48
C SER A 175 -16.27 16.89 -19.19
N PHE A 176 -16.85 17.61 -18.22
CA PHE A 176 -16.25 17.83 -16.92
C PHE A 176 -17.28 17.59 -15.83
N PHE A 177 -16.87 16.92 -14.77
CA PHE A 177 -17.68 16.92 -13.56
C PHE A 177 -17.67 18.32 -12.91
N THR A 178 -18.84 18.76 -12.51
CA THR A 178 -19.01 20.03 -11.80
C THR A 178 -19.69 19.75 -10.47
N PRO A 179 -18.96 19.80 -9.35
CA PRO A 179 -19.56 19.60 -8.04
C PRO A 179 -20.60 20.68 -7.73
N LYS A 180 -21.47 20.41 -6.77
CA LYS A 180 -22.47 21.39 -6.31
C LYS A 180 -21.80 22.68 -5.85
N PRO A 181 -22.48 23.85 -5.97
CA PRO A 181 -21.90 25.12 -5.54
C PRO A 181 -21.40 25.08 -4.11
N GLY A 182 -20.14 25.44 -3.90
CA GLY A 182 -19.47 25.41 -2.60
C GLY A 182 -18.71 24.12 -2.32
N ASN A 183 -18.82 23.10 -3.17
CA ASN A 183 -18.09 21.85 -3.08
C ASN A 183 -16.92 21.82 -4.06
N LYS A 184 -15.91 21.00 -3.76
CA LYS A 184 -14.68 20.82 -4.57
C LYS A 184 -14.34 19.35 -4.85
N GLY A 185 -14.88 18.41 -4.08
CA GLY A 185 -14.57 16.98 -4.24
C GLY A 185 -14.87 16.49 -5.66
N GLY A 186 -13.92 15.82 -6.29
CA GLY A 186 -14.02 15.31 -7.65
C GLY A 186 -13.94 16.34 -8.77
N MET A 187 -13.67 17.62 -8.47
CA MET A 187 -13.75 18.71 -9.46
C MET A 187 -12.70 18.63 -10.58
N LEU A 188 -11.70 17.79 -10.44
CA LEU A 188 -10.69 17.55 -11.47
C LEU A 188 -11.06 16.41 -12.42
N SER A 189 -12.22 15.78 -12.25
CA SER A 189 -12.71 14.72 -13.13
C SER A 189 -13.15 15.28 -14.49
N TYR A 190 -12.77 14.56 -15.54
CA TYR A 190 -13.11 14.92 -16.92
C TYR A 190 -13.23 13.67 -17.81
N ALA A 191 -13.81 13.83 -18.99
CA ALA A 191 -13.85 12.76 -19.99
C ALA A 191 -13.46 13.29 -21.36
N ALA A 192 -12.76 12.43 -22.12
CA ALA A 192 -12.25 12.73 -23.46
C ALA A 192 -12.39 11.52 -24.39
N ASN A 193 -12.48 11.76 -25.71
CA ASN A 193 -12.43 10.70 -26.67
C ASN A 193 -10.98 10.37 -27.06
N LEU A 194 -10.66 9.08 -27.10
CA LEU A 194 -9.40 8.56 -27.64
C LEU A 194 -9.68 7.96 -29.03
N GLY A 195 -9.41 8.73 -30.07
CA GLY A 195 -9.83 8.36 -31.42
C GLY A 195 -11.34 8.27 -31.56
N ASP A 196 -11.79 7.39 -32.48
CA ASP A 196 -13.22 7.25 -32.80
C ASP A 196 -13.92 6.16 -31.97
N ALA A 197 -13.17 5.19 -31.43
CA ALA A 197 -13.73 3.99 -30.83
C ALA A 197 -13.65 3.93 -29.29
N TYR A 198 -12.93 4.84 -28.65
CA TYR A 198 -12.71 4.77 -27.20
C TYR A 198 -13.05 6.07 -26.50
N ARG A 199 -13.48 5.98 -25.25
CA ARG A 199 -13.71 7.10 -24.35
C ARG A 199 -12.94 6.88 -23.05
N LEU A 200 -12.11 7.84 -22.70
CA LEU A 200 -11.40 7.90 -21.42
C LEU A 200 -12.25 8.70 -20.42
N ILE A 201 -12.49 8.12 -19.25
CA ILE A 201 -13.09 8.79 -18.10
C ILE A 201 -11.99 8.91 -17.04
N VAL A 202 -11.58 10.15 -16.76
CA VAL A 202 -10.58 10.48 -15.75
C VAL A 202 -11.29 10.92 -14.48
N ILE A 203 -10.98 10.27 -13.38
CA ILE A 203 -11.74 10.35 -12.13
C ILE A 203 -10.83 10.86 -11.02
N ASP A 204 -11.22 11.97 -10.42
CA ASP A 204 -10.58 12.53 -9.24
C ASP A 204 -11.17 11.87 -7.98
N SER A 205 -10.49 10.84 -7.50
CA SER A 205 -10.86 10.07 -6.32
C SER A 205 -10.30 10.63 -5.01
N CYS A 206 -9.56 11.75 -5.05
CA CYS A 206 -8.82 12.25 -3.89
C CYS A 206 -9.68 13.05 -2.92
N ILE A 207 -9.35 12.95 -1.64
CA ILE A 207 -9.96 13.74 -0.56
C ILE A 207 -9.03 14.90 -0.21
N TYR A 208 -9.44 16.13 -0.55
CA TYR A 208 -8.67 17.35 -0.30
C TYR A 208 -9.52 18.55 0.12
N SER A 209 -10.79 18.35 0.42
CA SER A 209 -11.73 19.40 0.79
C SER A 209 -12.77 18.91 1.80
N LYS A 210 -13.41 19.86 2.50
CA LYS A 210 -14.40 19.55 3.54
C LYS A 210 -15.62 18.80 3.04
N ASP A 211 -16.03 19.07 1.81
CA ASP A 211 -17.23 18.45 1.23
C ASP A 211 -17.04 16.98 0.85
N ASN A 212 -15.78 16.50 0.73
CA ASN A 212 -15.52 15.11 0.45
C ASN A 212 -14.74 14.36 1.54
N GLY A 213 -14.70 14.90 2.76
CA GLY A 213 -14.25 14.12 3.92
C GLY A 213 -13.11 14.70 4.72
N SER A 214 -12.37 15.69 4.20
CA SER A 214 -11.32 16.36 4.96
C SER A 214 -11.87 17.23 6.08
N SER A 215 -11.13 17.35 7.19
CA SER A 215 -11.48 18.31 8.26
C SER A 215 -11.30 19.78 7.87
N GLY A 216 -10.52 20.04 6.82
CA GLY A 216 -10.21 21.35 6.26
C GLY A 216 -10.11 21.28 4.73
N ASP A 217 -9.38 22.22 4.11
CA ASP A 217 -8.91 22.09 2.73
C ASP A 217 -7.50 21.50 2.75
N GLU A 218 -7.40 20.24 3.18
CA GLU A 218 -6.16 19.49 3.33
C GLU A 218 -6.33 18.11 2.68
N HIS A 219 -5.25 17.54 2.15
CA HIS A 219 -5.24 16.21 1.59
C HIS A 219 -5.42 15.14 2.66
N LEU A 220 -6.00 14.02 2.27
CA LEU A 220 -5.94 12.74 3.00
C LEU A 220 -5.39 11.68 2.07
N THR A 221 -4.85 10.61 2.67
CA THR A 221 -4.38 9.44 1.90
C THR A 221 -5.55 8.67 1.29
N ASP A 222 -6.71 8.71 1.97
CA ASP A 222 -7.92 7.97 1.59
C ASP A 222 -8.53 8.46 0.27
N GLY A 223 -9.19 7.54 -0.46
CA GLY A 223 -9.91 7.80 -1.70
C GLY A 223 -11.42 7.75 -1.55
N ARG A 224 -12.14 8.63 -2.26
CA ARG A 224 -13.61 8.66 -2.22
C ARG A 224 -14.25 9.08 -3.53
N ILE A 225 -15.27 8.35 -3.96
CA ILE A 225 -16.14 8.70 -5.08
C ILE A 225 -17.53 8.98 -4.53
N GLY A 226 -17.89 10.27 -4.44
CA GLY A 226 -19.20 10.69 -3.95
C GLY A 226 -20.32 10.35 -4.92
N ASP A 227 -21.58 10.24 -4.45
CA ASP A 227 -22.74 9.85 -5.25
C ASP A 227 -22.96 10.73 -6.49
N ASP A 228 -22.70 12.03 -6.40
CA ASP A 228 -22.85 12.96 -7.53
C ASP A 228 -21.80 12.69 -8.61
N LEU A 229 -20.55 12.40 -8.20
CA LEU A 229 -19.46 12.02 -9.11
C LEU A 229 -19.74 10.66 -9.75
N LEU A 230 -20.17 9.68 -8.95
CA LEU A 230 -20.54 8.35 -9.45
C LEU A 230 -21.66 8.43 -10.47
N ALA A 231 -22.69 9.24 -10.23
CA ALA A 231 -23.76 9.45 -11.18
C ALA A 231 -23.25 10.07 -12.50
N TRP A 232 -22.33 11.03 -12.44
CA TRP A 232 -21.69 11.59 -13.63
C TRP A 232 -20.86 10.57 -14.40
N ILE A 233 -20.10 9.70 -13.70
CA ILE A 233 -19.32 8.60 -14.30
C ILE A 233 -20.27 7.66 -15.09
N VAL A 234 -21.39 7.27 -14.48
CA VAL A 234 -22.41 6.42 -15.14
C VAL A 234 -23.02 7.12 -16.36
N ASP A 235 -23.31 8.41 -16.27
CA ASP A 235 -23.82 9.19 -17.40
C ASP A 235 -22.81 9.26 -18.55
N GLU A 236 -21.50 9.42 -18.26
CA GLU A 236 -20.44 9.41 -19.28
C GLU A 236 -20.28 8.03 -19.91
N ALA A 237 -20.39 6.96 -19.12
CA ALA A 237 -20.38 5.60 -19.62
C ALA A 237 -21.58 5.34 -20.54
N ALA A 238 -22.78 5.79 -20.17
CA ALA A 238 -23.96 5.67 -21.00
C ALA A 238 -23.84 6.43 -22.35
N LYS A 239 -23.23 7.63 -22.33
CA LYS A 239 -22.93 8.40 -23.56
C LYS A 239 -21.95 7.65 -24.46
N ALA A 240 -20.87 7.11 -23.88
CA ALA A 240 -19.89 6.32 -24.63
C ALA A 240 -20.54 5.13 -25.33
N LYS A 241 -21.36 4.37 -24.61
CA LYS A 241 -22.12 3.23 -25.18
C LYS A 241 -23.06 3.65 -26.27
N ALA A 242 -23.77 4.77 -26.11
CA ALA A 242 -24.68 5.30 -27.12
C ALA A 242 -23.94 5.71 -28.41
N ASP A 243 -22.71 6.16 -28.28
CA ASP A 243 -21.82 6.51 -29.38
C ASP A 243 -21.05 5.30 -29.95
N GLY A 244 -21.25 4.10 -29.37
CA GLY A 244 -20.56 2.87 -29.78
C GLY A 244 -19.06 2.85 -29.42
N ARG A 245 -18.70 3.52 -28.33
CA ARG A 245 -17.31 3.61 -27.84
C ARG A 245 -17.10 2.67 -26.66
N GLU A 246 -15.95 2.03 -26.65
CA GLU A 246 -15.44 1.33 -25.48
C GLU A 246 -14.95 2.32 -24.42
N ILE A 247 -15.03 1.92 -23.15
CA ILE A 247 -14.75 2.80 -22.02
C ILE A 247 -13.45 2.37 -21.33
N ILE A 248 -12.59 3.33 -21.10
CA ILE A 248 -11.36 3.20 -20.30
C ILE A 248 -11.48 4.20 -19.17
N ALA A 249 -11.26 3.78 -17.94
CA ALA A 249 -11.23 4.67 -16.79
C ALA A 249 -9.80 4.82 -16.24
N MET A 250 -9.51 5.95 -15.62
CA MET A 250 -8.28 6.23 -14.92
C MET A 250 -8.60 7.00 -13.63
N GLN A 251 -8.11 6.50 -12.51
CA GLN A 251 -8.18 7.13 -11.19
C GLN A 251 -6.89 6.83 -10.41
N HIS A 252 -6.66 7.51 -9.30
CA HIS A 252 -5.44 7.29 -8.52
C HIS A 252 -5.58 6.13 -7.53
N HIS A 253 -6.58 6.19 -6.65
CA HIS A 253 -6.82 5.15 -5.64
C HIS A 253 -7.34 3.87 -6.28
N ASN A 254 -6.97 2.73 -5.70
CA ASN A 254 -7.47 1.44 -6.15
C ASN A 254 -9.00 1.38 -6.07
N LEU A 255 -9.62 0.81 -7.08
CA LEU A 255 -11.05 0.57 -7.12
C LEU A 255 -11.43 -0.66 -6.32
N ILE A 256 -10.57 -1.68 -6.37
CA ILE A 256 -10.74 -3.01 -5.78
C ILE A 256 -9.54 -3.27 -4.87
N PRO A 257 -9.69 -3.92 -3.71
CA PRO A 257 -8.54 -4.37 -2.93
C PRO A 257 -7.64 -5.32 -3.74
N HIS A 258 -6.34 -5.07 -3.74
CA HIS A 258 -5.32 -5.89 -4.39
C HIS A 258 -4.76 -6.99 -3.49
N MET A 259 -5.24 -7.08 -2.26
CA MET A 259 -4.98 -8.17 -1.32
C MET A 259 -6.15 -8.30 -0.33
N ASP A 260 -6.43 -9.51 0.12
CA ASP A 260 -7.56 -9.81 1.02
C ASP A 260 -7.60 -8.98 2.31
N ILE A 261 -6.44 -8.50 2.77
CA ILE A 261 -6.33 -7.72 4.01
C ILE A 261 -6.33 -6.20 3.79
N GLU A 262 -6.38 -5.73 2.55
CA GLU A 262 -6.20 -4.30 2.22
C GLU A 262 -7.31 -3.45 2.81
N ASP A 263 -8.57 -3.85 2.64
CA ASP A 263 -9.72 -3.12 3.19
C ASP A 263 -9.79 -3.13 4.72
N ALA A 264 -9.06 -4.02 5.39
CA ALA A 264 -9.00 -4.14 6.85
C ALA A 264 -7.79 -3.43 7.47
N THR A 265 -6.65 -3.38 6.76
CA THR A 265 -5.37 -2.89 7.30
C THR A 265 -4.78 -1.71 6.55
N PHE A 266 -5.06 -1.63 5.26
CA PHE A 266 -4.57 -0.59 4.35
C PHE A 266 -5.73 0.12 3.64
N PHE A 267 -6.87 0.27 4.32
CA PHE A 267 -8.11 0.82 3.77
C PHE A 267 -7.94 2.21 3.11
N ALA A 268 -6.89 2.95 3.44
CA ALA A 268 -6.61 4.24 2.82
C ALA A 268 -6.15 4.12 1.35
N PHE A 269 -5.79 2.93 0.87
CA PHE A 269 -5.37 2.73 -0.51
C PHE A 269 -6.51 2.43 -1.47
N VAL A 270 -7.65 1.98 -0.95
CA VAL A 270 -8.86 1.64 -1.72
C VAL A 270 -9.89 2.74 -1.57
N VAL A 271 -10.69 3.00 -2.59
CA VAL A 271 -11.79 3.97 -2.49
C VAL A 271 -12.83 3.54 -1.45
N ASP A 272 -13.36 4.48 -0.70
CA ASP A 272 -14.45 4.23 0.24
C ASP A 272 -15.64 3.52 -0.46
N ASP A 273 -16.23 2.52 0.21
CA ASP A 273 -17.41 1.77 -0.29
C ASP A 273 -17.15 1.09 -1.66
N TRP A 274 -15.94 0.54 -1.80
CA TRP A 274 -15.40 0.03 -3.04
C TRP A 274 -16.31 -1.00 -3.74
N GLN A 275 -16.97 -1.91 -3.01
CA GLN A 275 -17.85 -2.93 -3.61
C GLN A 275 -18.96 -2.28 -4.41
N ARG A 276 -19.63 -1.27 -3.82
CA ARG A 276 -20.71 -0.54 -4.52
C ARG A 276 -20.20 0.22 -5.74
N ILE A 277 -19.01 0.82 -5.62
CA ILE A 277 -18.41 1.56 -6.73
C ILE A 277 -18.03 0.60 -7.86
N ALA A 278 -17.36 -0.51 -7.54
CA ALA A 278 -16.96 -1.55 -8.51
C ALA A 278 -18.18 -2.20 -9.20
N ASP A 279 -19.23 -2.57 -8.45
CA ASP A 279 -20.50 -3.03 -9.02
C ASP A 279 -21.06 -2.02 -10.02
N THR A 280 -21.07 -0.75 -9.64
CA THR A 280 -21.61 0.33 -10.48
C THR A 280 -20.78 0.52 -11.75
N TYR A 281 -19.45 0.44 -11.66
CA TYR A 281 -18.56 0.56 -12.83
C TYR A 281 -18.77 -0.62 -13.78
N ALA A 282 -18.75 -1.85 -13.27
CA ALA A 282 -18.97 -3.05 -14.06
C ALA A 282 -20.32 -2.99 -14.79
N ASP A 283 -21.41 -2.69 -14.08
CA ASP A 283 -22.77 -2.58 -14.65
C ASP A 283 -22.90 -1.44 -15.67
N ALA A 284 -22.15 -0.35 -15.46
CA ALA A 284 -22.05 0.73 -16.44
C ALA A 284 -21.24 0.33 -17.69
N GLY A 285 -20.50 -0.80 -17.67
CA GLY A 285 -19.65 -1.30 -18.75
C GLY A 285 -18.29 -0.63 -18.77
N ILE A 286 -17.80 -0.19 -17.61
CA ILE A 286 -16.42 0.21 -17.41
C ILE A 286 -15.65 -1.04 -17.02
N HIS A 287 -14.96 -1.65 -17.99
CA HIS A 287 -14.26 -2.92 -17.77
C HIS A 287 -12.81 -2.77 -17.35
N HIS A 288 -12.18 -1.61 -17.56
CA HIS A 288 -10.78 -1.39 -17.26
C HIS A 288 -10.59 -0.07 -16.56
N VAL A 289 -9.96 -0.11 -15.38
CA VAL A 289 -9.60 1.05 -14.58
C VAL A 289 -8.09 1.02 -14.33
N PHE A 290 -7.37 2.04 -14.76
CA PHE A 290 -5.94 2.19 -14.47
C PHE A 290 -5.77 2.99 -13.18
N THR A 291 -5.03 2.42 -12.22
CA THR A 291 -4.80 2.97 -10.89
C THR A 291 -3.32 3.06 -10.56
N GLY A 292 -2.98 3.71 -9.45
CA GLY A 292 -1.65 3.82 -8.86
C GLY A 292 -1.71 3.67 -7.35
N HIS A 293 -1.03 4.55 -6.60
CA HIS A 293 -1.16 4.73 -5.15
C HIS A 293 -0.48 3.66 -4.28
N LEU A 294 -0.72 2.37 -4.51
CA LEU A 294 -0.14 1.28 -3.73
C LEU A 294 1.31 0.95 -4.14
N HIS A 295 1.79 1.51 -5.26
CA HIS A 295 3.15 1.36 -5.78
C HIS A 295 3.54 -0.05 -6.22
N SER A 296 2.63 -1.01 -6.24
CA SER A 296 2.87 -2.38 -6.71
C SER A 296 2.34 -2.60 -8.13
N THR A 297 2.70 -3.73 -8.69
CA THR A 297 2.23 -4.18 -10.01
C THR A 297 1.23 -5.29 -9.77
N ASP A 298 -0.04 -5.07 -10.13
CA ASP A 298 -1.07 -6.08 -9.91
C ASP A 298 -2.28 -5.86 -10.82
N VAL A 299 -3.12 -6.86 -11.02
CA VAL A 299 -4.39 -6.78 -11.75
C VAL A 299 -5.42 -7.65 -11.06
N VAL A 300 -6.44 -7.04 -10.52
CA VAL A 300 -7.55 -7.73 -9.85
C VAL A 300 -8.86 -7.50 -10.59
N ASP A 301 -9.84 -8.40 -10.40
CA ASP A 301 -11.16 -8.23 -10.97
C ASP A 301 -12.26 -8.29 -9.91
N HIS A 302 -13.35 -7.63 -10.25
CA HIS A 302 -14.60 -7.72 -9.50
C HIS A 302 -15.74 -8.02 -10.44
N ILE A 303 -16.59 -8.97 -10.05
CA ILE A 303 -17.79 -9.36 -10.81
C ILE A 303 -19.01 -8.86 -10.07
N SER A 304 -19.78 -7.98 -10.71
CA SER A 304 -20.99 -7.42 -10.12
C SER A 304 -22.08 -8.49 -9.94
N ASP A 305 -23.10 -8.18 -9.14
CA ASP A 305 -24.27 -9.04 -8.96
C ASP A 305 -25.02 -9.33 -10.29
N ASN A 306 -24.84 -8.51 -11.32
CA ASN A 306 -25.39 -8.71 -12.65
C ASN A 306 -24.50 -9.58 -13.56
N GLY A 307 -23.32 -9.93 -13.11
CA GLY A 307 -22.34 -10.76 -13.81
C GLY A 307 -21.46 -9.99 -14.80
N GLU A 308 -21.39 -8.67 -14.67
CA GLU A 308 -20.46 -7.82 -15.43
C GLU A 308 -19.12 -7.73 -14.67
N VAL A 309 -18.02 -7.61 -15.41
CA VAL A 309 -16.66 -7.60 -14.83
C VAL A 309 -16.02 -6.22 -14.96
N VAL A 310 -15.29 -5.81 -13.93
CA VAL A 310 -14.35 -4.68 -13.96
C VAL A 310 -12.98 -5.15 -13.48
N TYR A 311 -11.93 -4.73 -14.19
CA TYR A 311 -10.52 -4.97 -13.84
C TYR A 311 -9.92 -3.70 -13.29
N ASP A 312 -9.27 -3.78 -12.12
CA ASP A 312 -8.40 -2.76 -11.60
C ASP A 312 -6.96 -3.10 -11.98
N ILE A 313 -6.31 -2.18 -12.69
CA ILE A 313 -4.98 -2.37 -13.27
C ILE A 313 -4.04 -1.43 -12.54
N LEU A 314 -3.46 -1.93 -11.48
CA LEU A 314 -2.53 -1.20 -10.62
C LEU A 314 -1.19 -1.02 -11.33
N THR A 315 -0.72 0.23 -11.38
CA THR A 315 0.55 0.60 -12.00
C THR A 315 1.52 1.05 -10.93
N PRO A 316 2.75 0.48 -10.87
CA PRO A 316 3.70 0.79 -9.82
C PRO A 316 4.28 2.20 -9.94
N THR A 317 4.93 2.63 -8.87
CA THR A 317 5.67 3.90 -8.88
C THR A 317 6.83 3.87 -9.87
N LEU A 318 7.04 4.97 -10.57
CA LEU A 318 8.04 5.07 -11.63
C LEU A 318 9.48 4.88 -11.14
N THR A 319 9.79 5.24 -9.89
CA THR A 319 11.15 5.24 -9.36
C THR A 319 11.38 4.29 -8.20
N GLY A 320 10.32 3.69 -7.67
CA GLY A 320 10.41 2.63 -6.68
C GLY A 320 10.56 1.25 -7.35
N TYR A 321 10.81 0.22 -6.54
CA TYR A 321 10.78 -1.14 -7.02
C TYR A 321 9.34 -1.52 -7.45
N PRO A 322 9.12 -2.14 -8.62
CA PRO A 322 10.10 -2.73 -9.54
C PRO A 322 10.64 -1.81 -10.64
N ASN A 323 10.35 -0.52 -10.69
CA ASN A 323 10.76 0.42 -11.74
C ASN A 323 10.19 0.05 -13.12
N THR A 324 8.94 -0.19 -13.21
CA THR A 324 8.28 -0.63 -14.44
C THR A 324 7.25 0.38 -14.93
N PHE A 325 6.85 0.23 -16.17
CA PHE A 325 5.73 0.91 -16.79
C PHE A 325 4.99 -0.07 -17.70
N ARG A 326 3.75 0.25 -18.05
CA ARG A 326 2.93 -0.64 -18.86
C ARG A 326 2.71 -0.11 -20.27
N THR A 327 2.67 -1.03 -21.25
CA THR A 327 2.12 -0.75 -22.58
C THR A 327 0.84 -1.53 -22.75
N VAL A 328 -0.19 -0.90 -23.27
CA VAL A 328 -1.53 -1.49 -23.37
C VAL A 328 -2.06 -1.28 -24.80
N ASP A 329 -2.32 -2.37 -25.48
CA ASP A 329 -2.92 -2.38 -26.81
C ASP A 329 -4.41 -2.76 -26.68
N PHE A 330 -5.29 -1.85 -27.03
CA PHE A 330 -6.72 -2.12 -27.16
C PHE A 330 -7.08 -2.31 -28.62
N SER A 331 -7.93 -3.30 -28.90
CA SER A 331 -8.57 -3.47 -30.19
C SER A 331 -10.05 -3.84 -30.04
N THR A 332 -10.92 -3.25 -30.86
CA THR A 332 -12.36 -3.56 -30.84
C THR A 332 -12.93 -3.70 -32.24
N ASP A 333 -13.78 -4.69 -32.43
CA ASP A 333 -14.62 -4.88 -33.65
C ASP A 333 -16.05 -4.32 -33.48
N GLY A 334 -16.28 -3.58 -32.37
CA GLY A 334 -17.57 -3.03 -31.96
C GLY A 334 -18.50 -4.05 -31.28
N LYS A 335 -18.01 -5.30 -31.06
CA LYS A 335 -18.70 -6.34 -30.31
C LYS A 335 -17.80 -6.96 -29.26
N ASN A 336 -16.56 -7.21 -29.64
CA ASN A 336 -15.55 -7.78 -28.77
C ASN A 336 -14.44 -6.76 -28.61
N THR A 337 -13.98 -6.58 -27.39
CA THR A 337 -12.81 -5.78 -27.10
C THR A 337 -11.72 -6.69 -26.52
N THR A 338 -10.52 -6.55 -27.04
CA THR A 338 -9.35 -7.23 -26.53
C THR A 338 -8.38 -6.17 -26.00
N MET A 339 -7.95 -6.32 -24.76
CA MET A 339 -6.84 -5.61 -24.16
C MET A 339 -5.64 -6.55 -24.05
N LYS A 340 -4.48 -6.09 -24.52
CA LYS A 340 -3.20 -6.75 -24.28
C LYS A 340 -2.31 -5.78 -23.53
N MET A 341 -1.82 -6.20 -22.40
CA MET A 341 -0.91 -5.42 -21.59
C MET A 341 0.42 -6.12 -21.48
N ALA A 342 1.49 -5.35 -21.47
CA ALA A 342 2.83 -5.80 -21.18
C ALA A 342 3.51 -4.81 -20.22
N THR A 343 4.18 -5.34 -19.21
CA THR A 343 4.99 -4.56 -18.28
C THR A 343 6.44 -4.59 -18.70
N HIS A 344 7.10 -3.46 -18.63
CA HIS A 344 8.48 -3.27 -19.11
C HIS A 344 9.36 -2.70 -18.01
N ASP A 345 10.50 -3.33 -17.80
CA ASP A 345 11.55 -2.80 -16.95
C ASP A 345 12.21 -1.55 -17.58
N ILE A 346 12.44 -0.54 -16.76
CA ILE A 346 13.16 0.67 -17.20
C ILE A 346 14.65 0.34 -17.47
N ASP A 347 15.18 -0.71 -16.90
CA ASP A 347 16.54 -1.22 -17.14
C ASP A 347 16.85 -1.52 -18.62
N GLU A 348 15.82 -1.73 -19.44
CA GLU A 348 15.97 -1.94 -20.88
C GLU A 348 16.39 -0.69 -21.65
N TYR A 349 16.31 0.50 -21.02
CA TYR A 349 16.57 1.77 -21.67
C TYR A 349 17.97 2.28 -21.37
N GLN A 350 18.61 2.83 -22.40
CA GLN A 350 19.91 3.49 -22.26
C GLN A 350 19.76 4.73 -21.37
N PRO A 351 20.71 4.97 -20.45
CA PRO A 351 20.73 6.17 -19.65
C PRO A 351 20.70 7.42 -20.53
N VAL A 352 19.89 8.38 -20.19
CA VAL A 352 19.82 9.68 -20.85
C VAL A 352 20.50 10.72 -19.96
N ILE A 353 21.14 11.71 -20.56
CA ILE A 353 21.67 12.84 -19.80
C ILE A 353 20.48 13.62 -19.26
N SER A 354 20.39 13.76 -17.93
CA SER A 354 19.35 14.56 -17.30
C SER A 354 19.49 16.04 -17.67
N ASP A 355 18.41 16.81 -17.55
CA ASP A 355 18.43 18.27 -17.77
C ASP A 355 19.43 19.01 -16.86
N TYR A 356 19.91 18.36 -15.80
CA TYR A 356 20.90 18.88 -14.86
C TYR A 356 22.34 18.47 -15.17
N GLY A 357 22.57 17.85 -16.33
CA GLY A 357 23.90 17.44 -16.77
C GLY A 357 24.47 16.22 -16.06
N GLU A 358 23.68 15.55 -15.22
CA GLU A 358 24.08 14.29 -14.60
C GLU A 358 23.92 13.16 -15.63
N VAL A 359 24.97 12.35 -15.78
CA VAL A 359 24.93 11.14 -16.61
C VAL A 359 24.79 9.96 -15.69
N TYR A 360 23.69 9.23 -15.82
CA TYR A 360 23.54 7.98 -15.12
C TYR A 360 24.29 6.89 -15.90
N GLU A 361 25.45 6.48 -15.40
CA GLU A 361 26.34 5.56 -16.12
C GLU A 361 25.85 4.10 -16.14
N LYS A 362 24.86 3.77 -15.30
CA LYS A 362 24.31 2.41 -15.22
C LYS A 362 22.80 2.47 -15.35
N PRO A 363 22.20 1.61 -16.19
CA PRO A 363 20.75 1.46 -16.21
C PRO A 363 20.25 1.05 -14.82
N PHE A 364 19.01 1.37 -14.51
CA PHE A 364 18.36 0.85 -13.33
C PHE A 364 18.47 -0.68 -13.33
N LYS A 365 18.93 -1.26 -12.23
CA LYS A 365 18.92 -2.69 -12.05
C LYS A 365 17.91 -3.05 -10.99
N PHE A 366 17.30 -4.18 -11.17
CA PHE A 366 16.32 -4.76 -10.25
C PHE A 366 16.81 -4.72 -8.79
N THR A 367 18.03 -5.20 -8.53
CA THR A 367 18.67 -5.11 -7.21
C THR A 367 18.77 -3.68 -6.68
N TYR A 368 19.15 -2.74 -7.54
CA TYR A 368 19.32 -1.35 -7.13
C TYR A 368 17.99 -0.71 -6.73
N SER A 369 16.94 -0.90 -7.53
CA SER A 369 15.61 -0.36 -7.20
C SER A 369 15.03 -1.00 -5.95
N PHE A 370 15.22 -2.31 -5.76
CA PHE A 370 14.80 -3.01 -4.56
C PHE A 370 15.49 -2.47 -3.30
N GLU A 371 16.82 -2.40 -3.30
CA GLU A 371 17.60 -1.88 -2.15
C GLU A 371 17.29 -0.41 -1.86
N ARG A 372 16.93 0.35 -2.88
CA ARG A 372 16.55 1.75 -2.72
C ARG A 372 15.16 1.89 -2.09
N THR A 373 14.19 1.09 -2.50
CA THR A 373 12.83 1.11 -1.97
C THR A 373 12.78 0.54 -0.55
N PHE A 374 13.36 -0.63 -0.34
CA PHE A 374 13.26 -1.38 0.92
C PHE A 374 14.48 -1.25 1.84
N GLY A 375 15.60 -0.74 1.33
CA GLY A 375 16.87 -0.66 2.03
C GLY A 375 17.80 -1.85 1.75
N GLU A 376 19.08 -1.64 2.02
CA GLU A 376 20.08 -2.71 1.95
C GLU A 376 19.72 -3.79 2.99
N GLY A 377 19.66 -5.05 2.55
CA GLY A 377 19.25 -6.17 3.41
C GLY A 377 17.76 -6.56 3.31
N GLY A 378 17.00 -5.96 2.39
CA GLY A 378 15.60 -6.32 2.15
C GLY A 378 14.68 -5.97 3.31
N VAL A 379 13.95 -6.95 3.87
CA VAL A 379 13.00 -6.73 4.97
C VAL A 379 13.64 -6.11 6.21
N GLU A 380 14.86 -6.49 6.55
CA GLU A 380 15.60 -5.85 7.66
C GLU A 380 15.79 -4.35 7.38
N GLY A 381 16.24 -4.02 6.17
CA GLY A 381 16.39 -2.64 5.73
C GLY A 381 15.08 -1.88 5.77
N LEU A 382 13.99 -2.47 5.29
CA LEU A 382 12.65 -1.90 5.37
C LEU A 382 12.24 -1.58 6.81
N ILE A 383 12.32 -2.55 7.70
CA ILE A 383 11.99 -2.37 9.12
C ILE A 383 12.85 -1.25 9.73
N MET A 384 14.16 -1.27 9.51
CA MET A 384 15.06 -0.25 10.08
C MET A 384 14.83 1.14 9.48
N ASN A 385 14.47 1.23 8.21
CA ASN A 385 14.11 2.50 7.57
C ASN A 385 12.80 3.08 8.12
N MET A 386 11.84 2.23 8.49
CA MET A 386 10.57 2.66 9.09
C MET A 386 10.75 3.09 10.55
N ILE A 387 11.33 2.22 11.39
CA ILE A 387 11.40 2.46 12.83
C ILE A 387 12.54 3.39 13.26
N GLY A 388 13.65 3.40 12.52
CA GLY A 388 14.82 4.20 12.88
C GLY A 388 14.53 5.71 12.98
N PRO A 389 13.96 6.34 11.95
CA PRO A 389 13.53 7.74 12.02
C PRO A 389 12.49 7.99 13.11
N MET A 390 11.51 7.10 13.27
CA MET A 390 10.47 7.24 14.31
C MET A 390 11.09 7.27 15.71
N ILE A 391 12.01 6.37 16.01
CA ILE A 391 12.73 6.32 17.29
C ILE A 391 13.57 7.58 17.48
N LYS A 392 14.32 8.01 16.46
CA LYS A 392 15.15 9.23 16.54
C LYS A 392 14.33 10.48 16.79
N ASN A 393 13.22 10.65 16.09
CA ASN A 393 12.30 11.77 16.26
C ASN A 393 11.66 11.75 17.65
N LEU A 394 11.18 10.59 18.10
CA LEU A 394 10.64 10.42 19.45
C LEU A 394 11.68 10.79 20.52
N PHE A 395 12.92 10.34 20.37
CA PHE A 395 13.98 10.66 21.32
C PHE A 395 14.35 12.15 21.30
N ALA A 396 14.37 12.78 20.13
CA ALA A 396 14.59 14.22 20.03
C ALA A 396 13.48 15.01 20.72
N ASP A 397 12.21 14.60 20.56
CA ASP A 397 11.07 15.22 21.25
C ASP A 397 11.18 15.04 22.79
N ILE A 398 11.55 13.84 23.23
CA ILE A 398 11.77 13.56 24.65
C ILE A 398 12.89 14.45 25.23
N GLN A 399 13.99 14.58 24.50
CA GLN A 399 15.11 15.44 24.89
C GLN A 399 14.70 16.93 24.94
N ALA A 400 13.93 17.39 23.94
CA ALA A 400 13.43 18.77 23.89
C ALA A 400 12.55 19.12 25.08
N GLU A 401 11.73 18.18 25.56
CA GLU A 401 10.90 18.34 26.77
C GLU A 401 11.73 18.20 28.08
N GLY A 402 12.99 17.77 28.00
CA GLY A 402 13.88 17.60 29.12
C GLY A 402 13.71 16.28 29.86
N GLY A 403 13.45 15.20 29.12
CA GLY A 403 13.44 13.82 29.53
C GLY A 403 12.09 13.14 29.46
N LEU A 404 12.09 11.80 29.51
CA LEU A 404 10.92 10.94 29.31
C LEU A 404 9.73 11.31 30.19
N ILE A 405 9.95 11.52 31.49
CA ILE A 405 8.84 11.80 32.43
C ILE A 405 8.15 13.13 32.10
N LYS A 406 8.90 14.15 31.70
CA LYS A 406 8.34 15.44 31.30
C LYS A 406 7.62 15.36 29.96
N TYR A 407 8.17 14.59 29.03
CA TYR A 407 7.52 14.32 27.76
C TYR A 407 6.16 13.64 27.94
N LEU A 408 6.07 12.60 28.78
CA LEU A 408 4.81 11.95 29.11
C LEU A 408 3.80 12.93 29.73
N ALA A 409 4.26 13.78 30.64
CA ALA A 409 3.42 14.83 31.23
C ALA A 409 2.92 15.85 30.18
N SER A 410 3.76 16.24 29.20
CA SER A 410 3.37 17.14 28.10
C SER A 410 2.29 16.54 27.20
N LYS A 411 2.23 15.19 27.10
CA LYS A 411 1.18 14.44 26.39
C LYS A 411 -0.07 14.19 27.24
N ASN A 412 -0.22 14.86 28.38
CA ASN A 412 -1.31 14.72 29.34
C ASN A 412 -1.39 13.33 30.02
N ILE A 413 -0.28 12.60 30.08
CA ILE A 413 -0.16 11.34 30.80
C ILE A 413 0.13 11.67 32.27
N ASP A 414 -0.91 11.62 33.11
CA ASP A 414 -0.80 11.87 34.55
C ASP A 414 -0.33 10.62 35.28
N ILE A 415 0.98 10.46 35.37
CA ILE A 415 1.62 9.29 36.00
C ILE A 415 1.19 9.15 37.46
N GLU A 416 1.08 10.25 38.21
CA GLU A 416 0.65 10.21 39.63
C GLU A 416 -0.77 9.69 39.75
N LYS A 417 -1.68 10.14 38.88
CA LYS A 417 -3.07 9.63 38.84
C LYS A 417 -3.11 8.15 38.48
N ILE A 418 -2.34 7.72 37.47
CA ILE A 418 -2.26 6.30 37.06
C ILE A 418 -1.80 5.43 38.22
N ILE A 419 -0.78 5.86 38.96
CA ILE A 419 -0.29 5.13 40.14
C ILE A 419 -1.36 5.04 41.23
N VAL A 420 -2.04 6.14 41.56
CA VAL A 420 -3.08 6.18 42.57
C VAL A 420 -4.25 5.29 42.16
N ASP A 421 -4.67 5.35 40.91
CA ASP A 421 -5.77 4.53 40.38
C ASP A 421 -5.37 3.04 40.38
N ALA A 422 -4.17 2.68 39.96
CA ALA A 422 -3.65 1.30 40.00
C ALA A 422 -3.58 0.73 41.42
N LEU A 423 -3.16 1.52 42.39
CA LEU A 423 -3.10 1.13 43.80
C LEU A 423 -4.52 1.02 44.44
N GLY A 424 -5.48 1.81 43.94
CA GLY A 424 -6.83 1.87 44.46
C GLY A 424 -7.77 0.79 43.95
N THR A 425 -7.58 0.30 42.73
CA THR A 425 -8.53 -0.61 42.05
C THR A 425 -8.28 -2.09 42.32
N ASN A 426 -7.06 -2.48 42.69
CA ASN A 426 -6.68 -3.90 42.75
C ASN A 426 -6.82 -4.59 44.09
N GLY A 427 -7.74 -4.14 44.97
CA GLY A 427 -8.07 -4.86 46.20
C GLY A 427 -6.92 -4.98 47.20
N LEU A 428 -5.82 -4.26 47.00
CA LEU A 428 -4.76 -4.11 47.99
C LEU A 428 -5.42 -3.44 49.20
N ALA A 429 -5.49 -4.14 50.32
CA ALA A 429 -6.03 -3.64 51.59
C ALA A 429 -5.15 -2.55 52.22
N ILE A 430 -4.85 -1.49 51.44
CA ILE A 430 -4.03 -0.35 51.82
C ILE A 430 -4.97 0.79 52.24
N GLY A 431 -4.82 1.32 53.43
CA GLY A 431 -5.60 2.48 53.88
C GLY A 431 -5.30 3.74 53.04
N LYS A 432 -6.26 4.67 52.89
CA LYS A 432 -6.10 5.90 52.10
C LYS A 432 -4.85 6.72 52.47
N ALA A 433 -4.40 6.72 53.72
CA ALA A 433 -3.20 7.42 54.15
C ALA A 433 -1.90 6.73 53.68
N ASP A 434 -1.94 5.41 53.57
CA ASP A 434 -0.83 4.60 53.13
C ASP A 434 -0.70 4.64 51.59
N ILE A 435 -1.80 4.78 50.86
CA ILE A 435 -1.80 4.96 49.40
C ILE A 435 -0.99 6.18 48.99
N LEU A 436 -1.15 7.34 49.67
CA LEU A 436 -0.37 8.56 49.35
C LEU A 436 1.13 8.40 49.66
N THR A 437 1.50 7.65 50.69
CA THR A 437 2.89 7.40 51.01
C THR A 437 3.53 6.43 50.00
N VAL A 438 2.77 5.38 49.64
CA VAL A 438 3.23 4.41 48.64
C VAL A 438 3.32 5.07 47.24
N SER A 439 2.33 5.89 46.86
CA SER A 439 2.36 6.59 45.58
C SER A 439 3.54 7.56 45.49
N GLY A 440 3.90 8.29 46.55
CA GLY A 440 5.07 9.16 46.58
C GLY A 440 6.39 8.40 46.41
N ASN A 441 6.49 7.21 47.01
CA ASN A 441 7.69 6.36 46.82
C ASN A 441 7.75 5.76 45.42
N VAL A 442 6.59 5.34 44.85
CA VAL A 442 6.49 4.86 43.46
C VAL A 442 6.85 5.98 42.47
N MET A 443 6.35 7.20 42.71
CA MET A 443 6.72 8.35 41.87
C MET A 443 8.23 8.68 41.91
N SER A 444 8.83 8.62 43.10
CA SER A 444 10.31 8.81 43.22
C SER A 444 11.05 7.75 42.40
N PHE A 445 10.65 6.51 42.53
CA PHE A 445 11.24 5.39 41.80
C PHE A 445 11.05 5.55 40.26
N ILE A 446 9.85 5.93 39.81
CA ILE A 446 9.59 6.15 38.38
C ILE A 446 10.40 7.33 37.84
N ASN A 447 10.56 8.40 38.58
CA ASN A 447 11.43 9.52 38.20
C ASN A 447 12.89 9.11 38.08
N ASP A 448 13.39 8.32 39.04
CA ASP A 448 14.77 7.81 39.00
C ASP A 448 14.97 6.84 37.81
N LEU A 449 13.99 5.97 37.57
CA LEU A 449 14.00 5.06 36.42
C LEU A 449 13.95 5.84 35.09
N GLY A 450 13.08 6.85 35.00
CA GLY A 450 12.99 7.72 33.82
C GLY A 450 14.31 8.41 33.51
N ALA A 451 15.01 8.92 34.55
CA ALA A 451 16.34 9.53 34.38
C ALA A 451 17.37 8.50 33.87
N GLN A 452 17.32 7.26 34.34
CA GLN A 452 18.20 6.19 33.85
C GLN A 452 17.89 5.82 32.41
N VAL A 453 16.61 5.73 32.03
CA VAL A 453 16.18 5.49 30.64
C VAL A 453 16.67 6.61 29.74
N ASP A 454 16.58 7.88 30.19
CA ASP A 454 17.08 9.02 29.44
C ASP A 454 18.61 8.90 29.22
N GLU A 455 19.39 8.52 30.24
CA GLU A 455 20.84 8.40 30.15
C GLU A 455 21.27 7.23 29.24
N VAL A 456 20.66 6.07 29.40
CA VAL A 456 21.09 4.82 28.76
C VAL A 456 20.58 4.69 27.32
N TYR A 457 19.35 5.16 27.04
CA TYR A 457 18.68 4.94 25.76
C TYR A 457 18.41 6.23 25.00
N ILE A 458 17.71 7.19 25.60
CA ILE A 458 17.23 8.39 24.89
C ILE A 458 18.41 9.28 24.45
N ASN A 459 19.43 9.43 25.29
CA ASN A 459 20.61 10.22 24.97
C ASN A 459 21.67 9.49 24.12
N GLN A 460 21.36 8.24 23.74
CA GLN A 460 22.24 7.39 22.93
C GLN A 460 21.46 6.73 21.76
N PRO A 461 20.79 7.51 20.89
CA PRO A 461 19.86 6.97 19.90
C PRO A 461 20.51 5.97 18.96
N ASP A 462 21.73 6.21 18.50
CA ASP A 462 22.40 5.29 17.57
C ASP A 462 22.80 3.97 18.23
N LEU A 463 23.14 3.98 19.51
CA LEU A 463 23.41 2.74 20.26
C LEU A 463 22.12 1.95 20.49
N THR A 464 21.04 2.63 20.84
CA THR A 464 19.72 2.02 21.04
C THR A 464 19.21 1.39 19.75
N LEU A 465 19.36 2.07 18.62
CA LEU A 465 18.99 1.52 17.31
C LEU A 465 19.80 0.28 16.95
N LYS A 466 21.10 0.25 17.22
CA LYS A 466 21.92 -0.96 17.00
C LYS A 466 21.46 -2.14 17.84
N LYS A 467 21.04 -1.90 19.08
CA LYS A 467 20.49 -2.95 19.94
C LYS A 467 19.16 -3.46 19.42
N ALA A 468 18.27 -2.55 19.03
CA ALA A 468 17.00 -2.92 18.40
C ALA A 468 17.21 -3.73 17.11
N GLN A 469 18.16 -3.32 16.26
CA GLN A 469 18.53 -4.05 15.05
C GLN A 469 18.99 -5.48 15.38
N ALA A 470 19.84 -5.66 16.36
CA ALA A 470 20.33 -6.99 16.74
C ALA A 470 19.21 -7.93 17.22
N LEU A 471 18.17 -7.40 17.87
CA LEU A 471 16.99 -8.19 18.26
C LEU A 471 16.13 -8.56 17.02
N ILE A 472 15.97 -7.62 16.10
CA ILE A 472 15.25 -7.86 14.84
C ILE A 472 15.99 -8.91 14.02
N GLU A 473 17.31 -8.83 13.89
CA GLU A 473 18.12 -9.83 13.20
C GLU A 473 17.91 -11.24 13.74
N GLN A 474 17.79 -11.40 15.05
CA GLN A 474 17.51 -12.73 15.65
C GLN A 474 16.17 -13.30 15.16
N LEU A 475 15.12 -12.45 15.07
CA LEU A 475 13.80 -12.88 14.58
C LEU A 475 13.87 -13.19 13.08
N LEU A 476 14.50 -12.34 12.28
CA LEU A 476 14.60 -12.51 10.83
C LEU A 476 15.50 -13.70 10.42
N ASN A 477 16.45 -14.09 11.25
CA ASN A 477 17.30 -15.28 11.04
C ASN A 477 16.65 -16.60 11.47
N PHE A 478 15.40 -16.56 11.96
CA PHE A 478 14.66 -17.77 12.28
C PHE A 478 14.37 -18.60 11.02
N GLU A 479 14.77 -19.89 11.03
CA GLU A 479 14.53 -20.80 9.91
C GLU A 479 13.04 -21.21 9.86
N VAL A 480 12.33 -20.75 8.83
CA VAL A 480 10.90 -21.04 8.61
C VAL A 480 10.68 -22.23 7.67
N SER A 481 11.66 -22.56 6.85
CA SER A 481 11.64 -23.73 5.97
C SER A 481 13.01 -24.39 5.88
N LYS A 482 13.02 -25.72 5.79
CA LYS A 482 14.22 -26.52 5.52
C LYS A 482 14.72 -26.43 4.07
N TYR A 483 13.88 -25.94 3.16
CA TYR A 483 14.23 -25.77 1.76
C TYR A 483 14.95 -24.43 1.57
N PRO A 484 16.07 -24.43 0.81
CA PRO A 484 16.80 -23.19 0.57
C PRO A 484 16.01 -22.24 -0.32
N ASN A 485 16.07 -20.94 0.02
CA ASN A 485 15.56 -19.89 -0.85
C ASN A 485 16.62 -19.51 -1.88
N THR A 486 16.41 -19.93 -3.13
CA THR A 486 17.26 -19.56 -4.26
C THR A 486 16.69 -18.41 -5.09
N TYR A 487 15.43 -18.06 -4.88
CA TYR A 487 14.71 -17.04 -5.64
C TYR A 487 15.31 -15.64 -5.45
N ASN A 488 15.50 -15.23 -4.21
CA ASN A 488 16.09 -13.92 -3.92
C ASN A 488 17.47 -13.74 -4.55
N ALA A 489 18.31 -14.77 -4.51
CA ALA A 489 19.64 -14.72 -5.12
C ALA A 489 19.58 -14.67 -6.66
N GLN A 490 18.57 -15.26 -7.28
CA GLN A 490 18.38 -15.19 -8.74
C GLN A 490 18.04 -13.76 -9.18
N LEU A 491 17.17 -13.08 -8.44
CA LEU A 491 16.72 -11.73 -8.77
C LEU A 491 17.67 -10.64 -8.29
N LEU A 492 18.15 -10.74 -7.05
CA LEU A 492 18.91 -9.68 -6.38
C LEU A 492 20.43 -9.92 -6.39
N GLY A 493 20.88 -11.13 -6.75
CA GLY A 493 22.29 -11.48 -6.86
C GLY A 493 22.88 -12.17 -5.63
N ASP A 494 24.20 -12.42 -5.69
CA ASP A 494 24.90 -13.29 -4.73
C ASP A 494 24.88 -12.80 -3.27
N ASN A 495 24.68 -11.50 -3.02
CA ASN A 495 24.54 -10.95 -1.66
C ASN A 495 23.30 -11.48 -0.92
N TYR A 496 22.30 -11.95 -1.68
CA TYR A 496 21.07 -12.53 -1.14
C TYR A 496 21.07 -14.07 -1.16
N LYS A 497 22.23 -14.67 -1.40
CA LYS A 497 22.41 -16.11 -1.34
C LYS A 497 22.70 -16.54 0.08
N TYR A 498 21.95 -17.50 0.55
CA TYR A 498 22.11 -18.08 1.87
C TYR A 498 22.43 -19.57 1.77
N GLU A 499 23.24 -20.05 2.72
CA GLU A 499 23.53 -21.47 2.87
C GLU A 499 22.64 -22.04 3.99
N GLY A 500 21.75 -22.94 3.64
CA GLY A 500 20.83 -23.57 4.61
C GLY A 500 19.38 -23.52 4.16
N GLY A 501 18.46 -23.61 5.10
CA GLY A 501 17.03 -23.46 4.87
C GLY A 501 16.64 -21.97 4.68
N CYS A 502 15.37 -21.74 4.36
CA CYS A 502 14.84 -20.39 4.23
C CYS A 502 14.60 -19.77 5.61
N THR A 503 15.11 -18.57 5.85
CA THR A 503 14.82 -17.80 7.08
C THR A 503 13.60 -16.93 6.91
N LEU A 504 13.03 -16.42 8.03
CA LEU A 504 11.89 -15.52 8.02
C LEU A 504 12.17 -14.25 7.20
N GLY A 505 13.36 -13.65 7.36
CA GLY A 505 13.74 -12.46 6.59
C GLY A 505 13.85 -12.73 5.09
N GLN A 506 14.37 -13.89 4.70
CA GLN A 506 14.42 -14.29 3.30
C GLN A 506 13.02 -14.54 2.71
N PHE A 507 12.17 -15.20 3.46
CA PHE A 507 10.80 -15.46 3.08
C PHE A 507 10.02 -14.17 2.89
N ALA A 508 10.10 -13.27 3.87
CA ALA A 508 9.45 -11.97 3.77
C ALA A 508 10.03 -11.09 2.62
N THR A 509 11.34 -11.20 2.34
CA THR A 509 11.93 -10.56 1.15
C THR A 509 11.35 -11.14 -0.14
N THR A 510 11.14 -12.46 -0.22
CA THR A 510 10.45 -13.06 -1.38
C THR A 510 9.05 -12.51 -1.55
N VAL A 511 8.28 -12.41 -0.46
CA VAL A 511 6.92 -11.83 -0.48
C VAL A 511 6.93 -10.41 -1.04
N LEU A 512 7.86 -9.55 -0.61
CA LEU A 512 8.00 -8.21 -1.16
C LEU A 512 8.37 -8.22 -2.65
N LEU A 513 9.32 -9.08 -3.05
CA LEU A 513 9.74 -9.17 -4.45
C LEU A 513 8.59 -9.58 -5.36
N THR A 514 7.82 -10.60 -4.99
CA THR A 514 6.72 -11.12 -5.80
C THR A 514 5.55 -10.14 -5.83
N TYR A 515 5.11 -9.67 -4.69
CA TYR A 515 3.97 -8.77 -4.56
C TYR A 515 4.17 -7.45 -5.34
N TYR A 516 5.28 -6.75 -5.11
CA TYR A 516 5.51 -5.47 -5.80
C TYR A 516 5.77 -5.63 -7.30
N ALA A 517 6.28 -6.79 -7.73
CA ALA A 517 6.59 -7.03 -9.12
C ALA A 517 5.44 -7.67 -9.93
N GLY A 518 4.32 -8.02 -9.30
CA GLY A 518 3.23 -8.74 -9.96
C GLY A 518 3.67 -10.13 -10.45
N ASP A 519 4.36 -10.88 -9.59
CA ASP A 519 4.90 -12.21 -9.89
C ASP A 519 4.60 -13.17 -8.73
N GLU A 520 3.33 -13.17 -8.30
CA GLU A 520 2.84 -13.90 -7.14
C GLU A 520 2.76 -15.42 -7.37
N ASP A 521 2.84 -15.92 -8.60
CA ASP A 521 2.87 -17.37 -8.87
C ASP A 521 4.17 -18.03 -8.37
N ILE A 522 4.26 -18.16 -7.05
CA ILE A 522 5.36 -18.83 -6.36
C ILE A 522 5.05 -20.29 -6.01
N SER A 523 3.99 -20.85 -6.59
CA SER A 523 3.55 -22.25 -6.38
C SER A 523 4.64 -23.27 -6.67
N GLY A 524 5.60 -22.95 -7.55
CA GLY A 524 6.78 -23.72 -7.86
C GLY A 524 7.92 -23.66 -6.84
N LEU A 525 7.82 -22.81 -5.80
CA LEU A 525 8.87 -22.60 -4.80
C LEU A 525 8.64 -23.45 -3.53
N PRO A 526 9.39 -24.54 -3.33
CA PRO A 526 9.13 -25.48 -2.23
C PRO A 526 9.22 -24.85 -0.84
N PHE A 527 10.07 -23.84 -0.67
CA PHE A 527 10.24 -23.19 0.64
C PHE A 527 9.01 -22.33 1.01
N VAL A 528 8.29 -21.77 0.06
CA VAL A 528 7.07 -21.00 0.32
C VAL A 528 5.99 -21.92 0.86
N LYS A 529 5.73 -23.02 0.15
CA LYS A 529 4.75 -24.00 0.59
C LYS A 529 5.09 -24.57 1.98
N ASP A 530 6.35 -24.95 2.21
CA ASP A 530 6.81 -25.49 3.50
C ASP A 530 6.65 -24.47 4.64
N THR A 531 6.87 -23.18 4.35
CA THR A 531 6.67 -22.08 5.32
C THR A 531 5.20 -21.92 5.67
N LEU A 532 4.33 -21.76 4.68
CA LEU A 532 2.89 -21.56 4.90
C LEU A 532 2.27 -22.76 5.60
N GLU A 533 2.55 -23.99 5.15
CA GLU A 533 2.09 -25.21 5.81
C GLU A 533 2.62 -25.32 7.25
N GLY A 534 3.86 -24.87 7.51
CA GLY A 534 4.46 -24.88 8.83
C GLY A 534 3.78 -23.92 9.81
N PHE A 535 3.38 -22.74 9.34
CA PHE A 535 2.59 -21.78 10.13
C PHE A 535 1.16 -22.28 10.33
N ASP A 536 0.49 -22.75 9.28
CA ASP A 536 -0.89 -23.23 9.35
C ASP A 536 -1.02 -24.48 10.25
N SER A 537 -0.04 -25.41 10.18
CA SER A 537 -0.02 -26.60 11.04
C SER A 537 0.40 -26.33 12.49
N GLY A 538 0.81 -25.11 12.82
CA GLY A 538 1.28 -24.70 14.13
C GLY A 538 2.71 -25.09 14.47
N VAL A 539 3.39 -25.95 13.69
CA VAL A 539 4.75 -26.43 14.01
C VAL A 539 5.79 -25.32 13.94
N THR A 540 5.74 -24.47 12.90
CA THR A 540 6.63 -23.32 12.75
C THR A 540 6.21 -22.21 13.70
N ALA A 541 4.90 -22.00 13.87
CA ALA A 541 4.32 -21.03 14.78
C ALA A 541 4.78 -21.24 16.23
N GLU A 542 4.76 -22.48 16.74
CA GLU A 542 5.25 -22.81 18.09
C GLU A 542 6.73 -22.45 18.27
N LYS A 543 7.57 -22.81 17.31
CA LYS A 543 8.99 -22.51 17.36
C LYS A 543 9.26 -21.00 17.30
N PHE A 544 8.53 -20.30 16.45
CA PHE A 544 8.64 -18.85 16.32
C PHE A 544 8.16 -18.14 17.59
N PHE A 545 7.07 -18.60 18.19
CA PHE A 545 6.59 -18.08 19.46
C PHE A 545 7.63 -18.23 20.59
N ASN A 546 8.27 -19.38 20.67
CA ASN A 546 9.32 -19.63 21.65
C ASN A 546 10.55 -18.73 21.42
N LEU A 547 10.90 -18.46 20.15
CA LEU A 547 11.95 -17.47 19.84
C LEU A 547 11.51 -16.06 20.19
N LEU A 548 10.31 -15.65 19.83
CA LEU A 548 9.77 -14.32 20.13
C LEU A 548 9.76 -14.07 21.65
N ARG A 549 9.32 -15.08 22.42
CA ARG A 549 9.35 -15.03 23.86
C ARG A 549 10.78 -14.84 24.39
N LYS A 550 11.74 -15.64 23.90
CA LYS A 550 13.14 -15.50 24.27
C LYS A 550 13.65 -14.10 23.97
N VAL A 551 13.44 -13.57 22.76
CA VAL A 551 13.91 -12.23 22.35
C VAL A 551 13.26 -11.13 23.19
N VAL A 552 11.98 -11.19 23.44
CA VAL A 552 11.25 -10.14 24.19
C VAL A 552 11.53 -10.25 25.69
N VAL A 553 11.44 -11.43 26.28
CA VAL A 553 11.56 -11.61 27.72
C VAL A 553 13.02 -11.60 28.17
N ASN A 554 13.82 -12.50 27.62
CA ASN A 554 15.19 -12.67 28.08
C ASN A 554 16.10 -11.57 27.51
N ASP A 555 16.17 -11.46 26.18
CA ASP A 555 17.17 -10.60 25.55
C ASP A 555 16.83 -9.11 25.72
N LEU A 556 15.55 -8.70 25.55
CA LEU A 556 15.15 -7.29 25.69
C LEU A 556 14.88 -6.90 27.15
N VAL A 557 14.04 -7.63 27.87
CA VAL A 557 13.63 -7.21 29.22
C VAL A 557 14.71 -7.51 30.25
N GLU A 558 15.22 -8.74 30.32
CA GLU A 558 16.21 -9.13 31.33
C GLU A 558 17.61 -8.64 31.03
N ASP A 559 18.16 -9.00 29.87
CA ASP A 559 19.55 -8.73 29.53
C ASP A 559 19.78 -7.27 29.13
N GLU A 560 18.80 -6.63 28.51
CA GLU A 560 18.99 -5.24 28.05
C GLU A 560 18.38 -4.23 29.04
N LEU A 561 17.11 -4.29 29.37
CA LEU A 561 16.48 -3.27 30.22
C LEU A 561 16.84 -3.44 31.68
N LEU A 562 16.65 -4.62 32.28
CA LEU A 562 16.87 -4.81 33.71
C LEU A 562 18.35 -4.85 34.08
N ALA A 563 19.23 -5.35 33.22
CA ALA A 563 20.66 -5.37 33.47
C ALA A 563 21.33 -3.98 33.37
N ASN A 564 20.79 -3.09 32.54
CA ASN A 564 21.35 -1.75 32.34
C ASN A 564 20.71 -0.67 33.22
N LEU A 565 19.57 -0.97 33.86
CA LEU A 565 18.88 -0.07 34.77
C LEU A 565 19.09 -0.57 36.22
N ASP A 566 19.38 0.32 37.16
CA ASP A 566 19.48 -0.04 38.59
C ASP A 566 18.09 -0.32 39.18
N PHE A 567 17.55 -1.49 38.80
CA PHE A 567 16.21 -1.93 39.09
C PHE A 567 16.19 -2.84 40.33
N ASN A 568 15.99 -2.26 41.51
CA ASN A 568 15.80 -3.04 42.72
C ASN A 568 14.38 -2.92 43.31
N PRO A 569 13.39 -3.62 42.73
CA PRO A 569 11.99 -3.53 43.15
C PRO A 569 11.74 -4.18 44.53
N GLY A 570 12.63 -5.05 45.01
CA GLY A 570 12.37 -5.91 46.17
C GLY A 570 12.33 -5.22 47.53
N ALA A 571 12.77 -3.95 47.64
CA ALA A 571 12.88 -3.23 48.90
C ALA A 571 11.68 -2.35 49.24
N LEU A 572 10.79 -2.01 48.30
CA LEU A 572 9.85 -0.91 48.46
C LEU A 572 8.35 -1.28 48.25
N PHE A 573 8.03 -2.38 47.57
CA PHE A 573 6.64 -2.68 47.17
C PHE A 573 6.28 -4.17 47.23
N PRO A 574 5.03 -4.53 47.45
CA PRO A 574 4.52 -5.84 47.07
C PRO A 574 4.79 -6.06 45.56
N LYS A 575 5.37 -7.20 45.20
CA LYS A 575 5.83 -7.51 43.82
C LYS A 575 4.82 -7.22 42.71
N ASN A 576 3.52 -7.42 43.03
CA ASN A 576 2.41 -7.21 42.11
C ASN A 576 2.08 -5.74 41.83
N THR A 577 2.38 -4.83 42.73
CA THR A 577 2.04 -3.40 42.59
C THR A 577 2.79 -2.74 41.43
N LEU A 578 4.07 -3.05 41.26
CA LEU A 578 4.85 -2.49 40.16
C LEU A 578 4.39 -3.01 38.81
N PHE A 579 4.03 -4.27 38.71
CA PHE A 579 3.49 -4.86 37.49
C PHE A 579 2.25 -4.11 37.00
N TYR A 580 1.28 -3.88 37.88
CA TYR A 580 0.07 -3.13 37.56
C TYR A 580 0.37 -1.66 37.21
N VAL A 581 1.25 -1.00 37.95
CA VAL A 581 1.62 0.40 37.67
C VAL A 581 2.28 0.52 36.31
N PHE A 582 3.25 -0.35 36.00
CA PHE A 582 3.92 -0.35 34.70
C PHE A 582 2.98 -0.74 33.57
N GLY A 583 2.12 -1.73 33.78
CA GLY A 583 1.15 -2.12 32.79
C GLY A 583 0.17 -1.00 32.44
N ARG A 584 -0.40 -0.32 33.45
CA ARG A 584 -1.28 0.83 33.24
C ARG A 584 -0.56 2.03 32.63
N LEU A 585 0.69 2.27 33.01
CA LEU A 585 1.50 3.30 32.38
C LEU A 585 1.76 2.99 30.89
N LEU A 586 2.13 1.76 30.58
CA LEU A 586 2.36 1.32 29.22
C LEU A 586 1.07 1.39 28.39
N GLN A 587 -0.07 0.98 28.94
CA GLN A 587 -1.38 1.13 28.30
C GLN A 587 -1.66 2.61 28.00
N SER A 588 -1.54 3.49 28.99
CA SER A 588 -1.79 4.92 28.80
C SER A 588 -0.88 5.56 27.77
N ILE A 589 0.40 5.14 27.72
CA ILE A 589 1.35 5.59 26.71
C ILE A 589 0.90 5.14 25.31
N THR A 590 0.55 3.88 25.15
CA THR A 590 0.14 3.34 23.85
C THR A 590 -1.19 3.94 23.38
N GLU A 591 -2.17 4.10 24.24
CA GLU A 591 -3.44 4.77 23.92
C GLU A 591 -3.23 6.23 23.50
N THR A 592 -2.28 6.92 24.13
CA THR A 592 -2.00 8.34 23.85
C THR A 592 -1.21 8.54 22.56
N LEU A 593 -0.24 7.68 22.29
CA LEU A 593 0.67 7.81 21.14
C LEU A 593 0.15 7.14 19.87
N LEU A 594 -0.62 6.06 20.00
CA LEU A 594 -1.11 5.23 18.89
C LEU A 594 -2.63 5.32 18.65
N GLY A 595 -3.34 6.06 19.54
CA GLY A 595 -4.80 6.15 19.53
C GLY A 595 -5.50 5.12 20.39
N GLY A 596 -6.71 5.44 20.88
CA GLY A 596 -7.43 4.66 21.92
C GLY A 596 -7.95 3.29 21.49
N ASP A 597 -8.05 3.01 20.21
CA ASP A 597 -8.59 1.74 19.67
C ASP A 597 -7.50 0.82 19.07
N ASN A 598 -6.24 1.00 19.45
CA ASN A 598 -5.20 0.14 18.92
C ASN A 598 -5.18 -1.25 19.58
N SER A 599 -4.87 -2.28 18.79
CA SER A 599 -4.83 -3.69 19.22
C SER A 599 -3.81 -3.97 20.33
N PHE A 600 -2.74 -3.18 20.41
CA PHE A 600 -1.70 -3.32 21.42
C PHE A 600 -2.18 -2.81 22.79
N ALA A 601 -2.91 -1.69 22.86
CA ALA A 601 -3.54 -1.22 24.09
C ALA A 601 -4.58 -2.22 24.60
N ASN A 602 -5.37 -2.81 23.71
CA ASN A 602 -6.34 -3.85 24.04
C ASN A 602 -5.68 -5.13 24.58
N LEU A 603 -4.53 -5.53 24.01
CA LEU A 603 -3.73 -6.64 24.53
C LEU A 603 -3.23 -6.35 25.94
N ILE A 604 -2.69 -5.14 26.19
CA ILE A 604 -2.25 -4.74 27.53
C ILE A 604 -3.40 -4.72 28.51
N ASP A 605 -4.58 -4.21 28.13
CA ASP A 605 -5.77 -4.21 28.99
C ASP A 605 -6.22 -5.63 29.34
N SER A 606 -6.17 -6.54 28.37
CA SER A 606 -6.42 -7.97 28.60
C SER A 606 -5.45 -8.55 29.62
N ILE A 607 -4.15 -8.31 29.48
CA ILE A 607 -3.11 -8.75 30.42
C ILE A 607 -3.33 -8.16 31.82
N LEU A 608 -3.70 -6.89 31.93
CA LEU A 608 -3.94 -6.21 33.21
C LEU A 608 -5.26 -6.61 33.87
N SER A 609 -6.20 -7.15 33.11
CA SER A 609 -7.50 -7.65 33.61
C SER A 609 -7.40 -9.03 34.26
N LEU A 610 -6.20 -9.65 34.21
CA LEU A 610 -5.96 -10.96 34.81
C LEU A 610 -6.04 -10.92 36.34
N PRO A 611 -6.53 -11.98 37.01
CA PRO A 611 -6.52 -12.06 38.45
C PRO A 611 -5.12 -11.94 39.02
N VAL A 612 -5.01 -11.25 40.17
CA VAL A 612 -3.75 -10.94 40.86
C VAL A 612 -2.89 -12.19 40.98
N VAL A 613 -1.64 -12.09 40.48
CA VAL A 613 -0.64 -13.17 40.62
C VAL A 613 -0.42 -13.44 42.11
N PRO A 614 -0.61 -14.68 42.60
CA PRO A 614 -0.44 -15.00 43.99
C PRO A 614 0.96 -14.70 44.53
N ASP A 615 1.08 -14.34 45.83
CA ASP A 615 2.35 -14.21 46.51
C ASP A 615 3.16 -15.50 46.40
N GLY A 616 4.31 -15.48 45.74
CA GLY A 616 5.16 -16.67 45.69
C GLY A 616 6.17 -16.73 44.53
N TYR A 617 6.04 -15.88 43.52
CA TYR A 617 6.96 -15.89 42.38
C TYR A 617 8.29 -15.19 42.72
N GLY A 618 9.39 -15.84 42.40
CA GLY A 618 10.74 -15.42 42.76
C GLY A 618 11.40 -14.43 41.80
N SER A 619 10.93 -14.42 40.55
CA SER A 619 11.52 -13.58 39.47
C SER A 619 10.44 -13.04 38.55
N ILE A 620 10.81 -12.04 37.71
CA ILE A 620 9.98 -11.54 36.62
C ILE A 620 9.74 -12.65 35.61
N ASP A 621 10.72 -13.51 35.36
CA ASP A 621 10.61 -14.72 34.55
C ASP A 621 9.47 -15.61 35.00
N GLU A 622 9.39 -15.94 36.29
CA GLU A 622 8.30 -16.75 36.82
C GLU A 622 6.93 -16.08 36.68
N ILE A 623 6.89 -14.74 36.77
CA ILE A 623 5.64 -13.98 36.55
C ILE A 623 5.24 -14.03 35.07
N ILE A 624 6.17 -13.79 34.18
CA ILE A 624 5.95 -13.80 32.73
C ILE A 624 5.69 -15.23 32.26
N ASP A 625 6.41 -16.23 32.75
CA ASP A 625 6.17 -17.64 32.48
C ASP A 625 4.78 -18.09 32.90
N THR A 626 4.31 -17.65 34.04
CA THR A 626 2.96 -17.96 34.51
C THR A 626 1.89 -17.22 33.73
N LEU A 627 2.14 -15.95 33.37
CA LEU A 627 1.21 -15.16 32.56
C LEU A 627 1.16 -15.61 31.10
N VAL A 628 2.29 -16.08 30.57
CA VAL A 628 2.42 -16.47 29.14
C VAL A 628 2.16 -17.98 28.94
N VAL A 629 2.48 -18.84 29.92
CA VAL A 629 2.51 -20.31 29.68
C VAL A 629 1.27 -21.00 30.20
N ASP A 630 0.70 -20.59 31.35
CA ASP A 630 -0.30 -21.46 32.01
C ASP A 630 -1.76 -21.09 31.76
N GLU A 631 -2.13 -19.83 31.40
CA GLU A 631 -3.57 -19.52 31.24
C GLU A 631 -3.98 -18.47 30.20
N TYR A 632 -3.08 -17.59 29.68
CA TYR A 632 -3.55 -16.40 28.93
C TYR A 632 -2.90 -16.11 27.57
N LEU A 633 -1.68 -16.59 27.33
CA LEU A 633 -1.07 -16.66 26.01
C LEU A 633 -0.66 -18.13 25.75
N THR A 634 -1.66 -19.00 25.69
CA THR A 634 -1.40 -20.40 25.35
C THR A 634 -0.96 -20.49 23.89
N PHE A 635 -0.12 -21.46 23.59
CA PHE A 635 0.23 -21.84 22.23
C PHE A 635 -1.03 -22.02 21.35
N SER A 636 -2.16 -22.48 21.91
CA SER A 636 -3.42 -22.62 21.16
C SER A 636 -3.98 -21.28 20.65
N GLN A 637 -3.74 -20.16 21.34
CA GLN A 637 -4.09 -18.83 20.83
C GLN A 637 -3.09 -18.39 19.75
N PHE A 638 -1.81 -18.70 19.93
CA PHE A 638 -0.80 -18.41 18.93
C PHE A 638 -0.88 -19.35 17.71
N GLU A 639 -1.39 -20.56 17.88
CA GLU A 639 -1.72 -21.48 16.77
C GLU A 639 -2.79 -20.87 15.85
N SER A 640 -3.81 -20.22 16.41
CA SER A 640 -4.79 -19.48 15.61
C SER A 640 -4.17 -18.24 14.93
N TRP A 641 -3.20 -17.59 15.57
CA TRP A 641 -2.43 -16.52 14.95
C TRP A 641 -1.50 -17.02 13.83
N GLY A 642 -0.93 -18.20 13.99
CA GLY A 642 -0.12 -18.86 12.96
C GLY A 642 -0.92 -19.09 11.67
N GLY A 643 -2.15 -19.59 11.81
CA GLY A 643 -3.08 -19.71 10.69
C GLY A 643 -3.48 -18.36 10.07
N THR A 644 -3.70 -17.34 10.90
CA THR A 644 -3.97 -15.97 10.41
C THR A 644 -2.76 -15.40 9.67
N ILE A 645 -1.54 -15.56 10.19
CA ILE A 645 -0.31 -15.11 9.52
C ILE A 645 -0.13 -15.86 8.20
N ALA A 646 -0.34 -17.17 8.19
CA ALA A 646 -0.24 -17.98 6.97
C ALA A 646 -1.26 -17.53 5.91
N TRP A 647 -2.49 -17.20 6.33
CA TRP A 647 -3.50 -16.66 5.46
C TRP A 647 -3.12 -15.25 4.93
N MET A 648 -2.74 -14.34 5.83
CA MET A 648 -2.35 -12.96 5.45
C MET A 648 -1.16 -12.95 4.47
N VAL A 649 -0.13 -13.75 4.76
CA VAL A 649 1.03 -13.84 3.87
C VAL A 649 0.69 -14.63 2.61
N GLY A 650 -0.15 -15.64 2.73
CA GLY A 650 -0.65 -16.41 1.60
C GLY A 650 -1.39 -15.53 0.59
N SER A 651 -2.21 -14.58 1.06
CA SER A 651 -2.93 -13.64 0.18
C SER A 651 -2.00 -12.67 -0.57
N LEU A 652 -0.83 -12.35 0.00
CA LEU A 652 0.19 -11.51 -0.66
C LEU A 652 1.00 -12.26 -1.73
N VAL A 653 0.88 -13.56 -1.83
CA VAL A 653 1.66 -14.41 -2.72
C VAL A 653 0.79 -15.43 -3.46
N SER A 654 -0.51 -15.23 -3.48
CA SER A 654 -1.47 -15.96 -4.28
C SER A 654 -1.95 -15.08 -5.40
N ASP A 655 -1.84 -15.55 -6.61
CA ASP A 655 -2.43 -14.94 -7.78
C ASP A 655 -3.98 -14.99 -7.64
N ASP A 656 -4.62 -13.86 -7.64
CA ASP A 656 -6.08 -13.73 -7.58
C ASP A 656 -6.76 -14.20 -8.87
N LYS A 657 -5.96 -14.47 -9.91
CA LYS A 657 -6.41 -15.03 -11.18
C LYS A 657 -5.72 -16.35 -11.48
N PRO A 658 -6.39 -17.47 -11.16
CA PRO A 658 -5.82 -18.82 -11.36
C PRO A 658 -5.44 -19.15 -12.82
N GLU A 659 -5.90 -18.38 -13.80
CA GLU A 659 -5.64 -18.60 -15.21
C GLU A 659 -4.39 -17.86 -15.72
N GLU A 660 -3.84 -16.93 -14.94
CA GLU A 660 -2.74 -16.06 -15.31
C GLU A 660 -1.57 -16.24 -14.34
N LYS A 661 -0.37 -16.28 -14.89
CA LYS A 661 0.84 -16.58 -14.11
C LYS A 661 1.60 -15.34 -13.67
N SER A 662 1.23 -14.20 -14.18
CA SER A 662 1.88 -12.92 -13.90
C SER A 662 1.00 -11.78 -14.38
N ASP A 663 0.87 -10.74 -13.57
CA ASP A 663 0.15 -9.50 -13.91
C ASP A 663 0.97 -8.56 -14.81
N ASN A 664 2.14 -9.02 -15.22
CA ASN A 664 3.02 -8.29 -16.12
C ASN A 664 2.60 -8.38 -17.58
N ASP A 665 2.10 -9.53 -18.02
CA ASP A 665 1.72 -9.79 -19.41
C ASP A 665 0.31 -10.39 -19.46
N VAL A 666 -0.71 -9.55 -19.65
CA VAL A 666 -2.12 -9.95 -19.53
C VAL A 666 -2.86 -9.75 -20.85
N VAL A 667 -3.76 -10.67 -21.18
CA VAL A 667 -4.66 -10.56 -22.32
C VAL A 667 -6.09 -10.81 -21.89
N PHE A 668 -6.92 -9.76 -21.88
CA PHE A 668 -8.34 -9.86 -21.63
C PHE A 668 -9.14 -9.74 -22.92
N THR A 669 -10.11 -10.62 -23.09
CA THR A 669 -11.10 -10.52 -24.18
C THR A 669 -12.49 -10.74 -23.59
N TYR A 670 -13.38 -9.77 -23.76
CA TYR A 670 -14.74 -9.86 -23.26
C TYR A 670 -15.76 -9.59 -24.36
N THR A 671 -16.89 -10.27 -24.27
CA THR A 671 -17.95 -10.27 -25.25
C THR A 671 -19.32 -10.01 -24.63
N GLY A 672 -19.44 -9.08 -23.71
CA GLY A 672 -20.67 -8.80 -22.96
C GLY A 672 -20.62 -9.46 -21.56
N PRO A 673 -21.76 -9.60 -20.88
CA PRO A 673 -21.80 -10.05 -19.50
C PRO A 673 -21.16 -11.43 -19.33
N VAL A 674 -20.12 -11.49 -18.51
CA VAL A 674 -19.48 -12.76 -18.12
C VAL A 674 -20.35 -13.37 -17.02
N LYS A 675 -21.11 -14.41 -17.34
CA LYS A 675 -21.76 -15.22 -16.32
C LYS A 675 -20.73 -16.18 -15.74
N VAL A 676 -20.18 -15.81 -14.62
CA VAL A 676 -19.42 -16.75 -13.81
C VAL A 676 -20.40 -17.52 -12.94
N GLU A 677 -20.52 -18.82 -13.17
CA GLU A 677 -21.16 -19.70 -12.19
C GLU A 677 -20.17 -19.85 -11.02
N ALA A 678 -20.37 -19.06 -9.98
CA ALA A 678 -19.63 -19.17 -8.76
C ALA A 678 -19.64 -20.62 -8.24
N THR A 679 -18.48 -21.19 -8.00
CA THR A 679 -18.39 -22.54 -7.47
C THR A 679 -18.74 -22.54 -5.98
N LYS A 680 -19.11 -23.69 -5.40
CA LYS A 680 -19.39 -23.80 -3.96
C LYS A 680 -18.20 -23.39 -3.08
N GLU A 681 -17.01 -23.37 -3.62
CA GLU A 681 -15.77 -22.97 -2.93
C GLU A 681 -15.68 -21.44 -2.79
N ASP A 682 -16.11 -20.70 -3.79
CA ASP A 682 -16.12 -19.22 -3.78
C ASP A 682 -17.02 -18.62 -2.69
N PHE A 683 -17.94 -19.42 -2.14
CA PHE A 683 -18.86 -18.99 -1.08
C PHE A 683 -18.35 -19.30 0.34
N ARG A 684 -17.22 -19.95 0.50
CA ARG A 684 -16.70 -20.41 1.78
C ARG A 684 -15.68 -19.44 2.40
N LEU A 685 -15.13 -18.54 1.60
CA LEU A 685 -14.20 -17.55 2.12
C LEU A 685 -14.96 -16.51 2.94
N PRO A 686 -14.66 -16.39 4.24
CA PRO A 686 -15.34 -15.40 5.07
C PRO A 686 -14.85 -14.00 4.71
N SER A 687 -15.71 -13.16 4.16
CA SER A 687 -15.46 -11.72 4.11
C SER A 687 -15.86 -11.09 5.44
N ASN A 688 -15.10 -10.10 5.92
CA ASN A 688 -15.37 -9.35 7.17
C ASN A 688 -15.51 -10.27 8.41
N VAL A 689 -14.40 -10.89 8.81
CA VAL A 689 -14.35 -11.64 10.08
C VAL A 689 -14.23 -10.64 11.23
N VAL A 690 -15.31 -10.47 11.98
CA VAL A 690 -15.30 -9.68 13.22
C VAL A 690 -15.25 -10.63 14.40
N MET A 691 -14.18 -10.58 15.19
CA MET A 691 -14.09 -11.27 16.47
C MET A 691 -14.59 -10.34 17.58
N ASN A 692 -15.69 -10.74 18.22
CA ASN A 692 -16.18 -10.08 19.42
C ASN A 692 -15.92 -10.99 20.62
N LEU A 693 -15.29 -10.44 21.65
CA LEU A 693 -15.22 -11.11 22.94
C LEU A 693 -16.63 -11.12 23.56
N GLY A 694 -17.11 -12.31 23.95
CA GLY A 694 -18.41 -12.47 24.61
C GLY A 694 -18.45 -11.82 25.99
N GLU A 695 -19.63 -11.88 26.66
CA GLU A 695 -19.81 -11.34 28.02
C GLU A 695 -18.88 -12.01 29.05
N ASP A 696 -18.40 -13.22 28.77
CA ASP A 696 -17.33 -13.90 29.51
C ASP A 696 -16.13 -14.10 28.59
N SER A 697 -15.25 -13.09 28.55
CA SER A 697 -14.08 -13.04 27.66
C SER A 697 -13.03 -14.14 27.91
N ALA A 698 -13.17 -14.87 29.05
CA ALA A 698 -12.28 -16.00 29.36
C ALA A 698 -12.73 -17.31 28.70
N THR A 699 -13.97 -17.42 28.26
CA THR A 699 -14.54 -18.67 27.73
C THR A 699 -15.39 -18.52 26.48
N GLU A 700 -15.69 -17.29 26.04
CA GLU A 700 -16.58 -17.06 24.91
C GLU A 700 -15.96 -16.06 23.90
N VAL A 701 -15.59 -16.58 22.73
CA VAL A 701 -15.27 -15.77 21.57
C VAL A 701 -16.39 -15.95 20.54
N THR A 702 -17.08 -14.88 20.20
CA THR A 702 -18.04 -14.89 19.09
C THR A 702 -17.31 -14.41 17.84
N VAL A 703 -17.16 -15.31 16.88
CA VAL A 703 -16.66 -14.98 15.55
C VAL A 703 -17.86 -14.77 14.65
N THR A 704 -18.02 -13.55 14.14
CA THR A 704 -19.05 -13.21 13.16
C THR A 704 -18.36 -12.98 11.83
N TRP A 705 -18.76 -13.69 10.80
CA TRP A 705 -18.33 -13.46 9.43
C TRP A 705 -19.54 -13.23 8.53
N LEU A 706 -19.37 -12.43 7.52
CA LEU A 706 -20.33 -12.29 6.45
C LEU A 706 -19.92 -13.24 5.33
N THR A 707 -20.83 -14.10 4.94
CA THR A 707 -20.72 -14.81 3.65
C THR A 707 -21.59 -14.05 2.65
N LYS A 708 -21.15 -13.95 1.42
CA LYS A 708 -21.88 -13.29 0.31
C LYS A 708 -23.30 -13.86 0.12
N TYR A 709 -23.57 -15.05 0.69
CA TYR A 709 -24.87 -15.72 0.63
C TYR A 709 -25.18 -16.41 1.99
N SER A 710 -26.46 -16.39 2.38
CA SER A 710 -26.92 -17.15 3.54
C SER A 710 -26.84 -18.65 3.25
N LEU A 711 -25.96 -19.34 3.96
CA LEU A 711 -25.91 -20.80 3.94
C LEU A 711 -27.19 -21.34 4.58
N THR A 712 -27.86 -22.28 3.93
CA THR A 712 -28.94 -23.03 4.53
C THR A 712 -28.37 -24.19 5.34
N ALA A 713 -29.08 -24.66 6.36
CA ALA A 713 -28.65 -25.73 7.26
C ALA A 713 -28.33 -27.08 6.54
N SER A 714 -28.43 -27.14 5.22
CA SER A 714 -28.12 -28.27 4.35
C SER A 714 -26.82 -28.11 3.57
N ASP A 715 -26.15 -26.98 3.68
CA ASP A 715 -24.88 -26.64 3.06
C ASP A 715 -23.71 -26.73 4.06
#